data_7064dc2c279dfb7511fae0b37e05b26b
#
_entry.id   7064dc2c279dfb7511fae0b37e05b26b
#
_cell.length_a   1.000
_cell.length_b   1.000
_cell.length_c   1.000
_cell.angle_alpha   90.00
_cell.angle_beta   90.00
_cell.angle_gamma   90.00
#
_symmetry.space_group_name_H-M   'P 1'
#
loop_
_entity.id
_entity.type
_entity.pdbx_description
1 polymer ?
#
loop_
_entity_poly.entity_id
_entity_poly.type
_entity_poly.pdbx_seq_one_letter_code
_entity_poly.pdbx_strand_id
1 'polypeptide(L)'
;MDLNTILLIAVVLVAIIGVAIMYMRSKGQTNKVEEETFNTMDKVLEAVKIEMVEIVKDDISLGLSNEEFDRLYKRKARINEALKNCVHGVDAAKTLVIDLIRNFIASKVPPQQVTMLLGLDPQSEPSNHVKFEILMYRFKKQYGKDALAKWIKKYNFARERHATGSERAQDQAYYITVDDLNYSYNNENIILTVDEQIDVLAILIYQQYKGFGIIDTLREMNINGFNIGTSGSILSLGASSSSPKEFKANNSVWLYFDGKYIHLRFMNFGSEDEARRIIQLICRWNNPGPLTAKRGYLVNTMYDKSRVLAVRPPVSEYWAVFIRKFTISDPSPEYLIIKEYTKRGDLAIKLIEFLMRGCITCAVTGRQGSGKTTLMSAIIRYIDPRYTIRVLEMAPELYLREIYPSRNILSLQETTTVSAAECQDALKKSDAAVSIVGEVATDSIAARMIQMGMTASIFTIFSHHANTPKDLVLTLRNSLVNDGGFSNMETAEKQVTDVVKCDIHLDYTPDGRRYIDRISEITQLDEGIPYPDYNENDPVNSMNLITKEYYQRKTDRVGFTTRVILKYDLPTNTYHTVDRFSEYLENRLKNNLVVELRPAFDEFMLREWGPRPGSEEAKLSESELDARKAELAAQVAEIDSKNAEIMKNDADCTKLASDTKSTKSGDDIQREAEENELWKSGYLETADEPEAEAQADEAAIEKFLASDDFFDADDYS
;
A
#
# COMPACT_ATOMS: atom_id res chain seq x y z
N MET A 1 -5.49 -10.19 -96.04
CA MET A 1 -5.35 -9.61 -94.73
C MET A 1 -4.02 -8.88 -94.63
N ASP A 2 -4.07 -7.58 -94.42
CA ASP A 2 -2.87 -6.78 -94.37
C ASP A 2 -1.97 -7.13 -93.23
N LEU A 3 -0.67 -7.03 -93.39
CA LEU A 3 0.34 -7.35 -92.36
C LEU A 3 0.08 -6.64 -91.01
N ASN A 4 -0.47 -5.44 -91.08
CA ASN A 4 -0.86 -4.66 -89.89
C ASN A 4 -2.02 -5.29 -89.15
N THR A 5 -2.97 -5.93 -89.84
CA THR A 5 -4.11 -6.62 -89.16
C THR A 5 -3.64 -7.90 -88.49
N ILE A 6 -2.66 -8.61 -89.05
CA ILE A 6 -2.06 -9.80 -88.45
C ILE A 6 -1.24 -9.43 -87.22
N LEU A 7 -0.49 -8.29 -87.26
CA LEU A 7 0.26 -7.79 -86.11
C LEU A 7 -0.64 -7.34 -84.97
N LEU A 8 -1.77 -6.69 -85.29
CA LEU A 8 -2.75 -6.25 -84.29
C LEU A 8 -3.41 -7.44 -83.59
N ILE A 9 -3.77 -8.48 -84.34
CA ILE A 9 -4.32 -9.72 -83.81
C ILE A 9 -3.30 -10.42 -82.92
N ALA A 10 -2.03 -10.46 -83.30
CA ALA A 10 -0.94 -11.04 -82.52
C ALA A 10 -0.75 -10.28 -81.18
N VAL A 11 -0.78 -8.96 -81.15
CA VAL A 11 -0.66 -8.11 -79.96
C VAL A 11 -1.84 -8.31 -79.07
N VAL A 12 -3.05 -8.37 -79.59
CA VAL A 12 -4.27 -8.63 -78.78
C VAL A 12 -4.24 -10.04 -78.15
N LEU A 13 -3.76 -11.04 -78.94
CA LEU A 13 -3.62 -12.41 -78.42
C LEU A 13 -2.58 -12.51 -77.30
N VAL A 14 -1.44 -11.83 -77.46
CA VAL A 14 -0.42 -11.75 -76.39
C VAL A 14 -0.96 -11.02 -75.12
N ALA A 15 -1.73 -9.96 -75.32
CA ALA A 15 -2.37 -9.25 -74.21
C ALA A 15 -3.43 -10.15 -73.46
N ILE A 16 -4.23 -10.90 -74.26
CA ILE A 16 -5.22 -11.83 -73.68
C ILE A 16 -4.51 -12.99 -72.92
N ILE A 17 -3.41 -13.51 -73.50
CA ILE A 17 -2.59 -14.55 -72.84
C ILE A 17 -1.93 -13.98 -71.58
N GLY A 18 -1.44 -12.74 -71.61
CA GLY A 18 -0.87 -12.03 -70.43
C GLY A 18 -1.89 -11.85 -69.33
N VAL A 19 -3.11 -11.41 -69.63
CA VAL A 19 -4.21 -11.27 -68.69
C VAL A 19 -4.68 -12.66 -68.14
N ALA A 20 -4.72 -13.68 -69.00
CA ALA A 20 -5.05 -15.04 -68.61
C ALA A 20 -4.00 -15.65 -67.65
N ILE A 21 -2.70 -15.38 -67.93
CA ILE A 21 -1.59 -15.78 -67.03
C ILE A 21 -1.62 -15.00 -65.71
N MET A 22 -1.91 -13.69 -65.74
CA MET A 22 -2.13 -12.90 -64.54
C MET A 22 -3.35 -13.40 -63.74
N TYR A 23 -4.45 -13.71 -64.39
CA TYR A 23 -5.64 -14.27 -63.78
C TYR A 23 -5.43 -15.70 -63.24
N MET A 24 -4.66 -16.53 -63.93
CA MET A 24 -4.25 -17.84 -63.43
C MET A 24 -3.22 -17.74 -62.30
N ARG A 25 -2.30 -16.78 -62.33
CA ARG A 25 -1.43 -16.49 -61.20
C ARG A 25 -2.20 -15.91 -60.01
N SER A 26 -3.19 -15.06 -60.22
CA SER A 26 -4.06 -14.58 -59.15
C SER A 26 -4.99 -15.67 -58.57
N LYS A 27 -5.43 -16.64 -59.41
CA LYS A 27 -6.16 -17.84 -58.98
C LYS A 27 -5.27 -18.97 -58.47
N GLY A 28 -4.00 -19.02 -58.83
CA GLY A 28 -3.02 -19.97 -58.34
C GLY A 28 -2.38 -19.57 -57.01
N GLN A 29 -2.53 -18.31 -56.63
CA GLN A 29 -2.46 -17.86 -55.24
C GLN A 29 -3.86 -17.95 -54.59
N THR A 30 -4.53 -19.09 -54.67
CA THR A 30 -5.26 -19.53 -53.50
C THR A 30 -4.18 -19.66 -52.43
N ASN A 31 -4.13 -18.64 -51.56
CA ASN A 31 -3.52 -18.78 -50.28
C ASN A 31 -3.93 -20.16 -49.77
N LYS A 32 -3.04 -21.14 -49.80
CA LYS A 32 -2.93 -21.97 -48.62
C LYS A 32 -2.71 -20.94 -47.52
N VAL A 33 -3.76 -20.54 -46.83
CA VAL A 33 -3.68 -20.15 -45.45
C VAL A 33 -2.98 -21.38 -44.86
N GLU A 34 -1.64 -21.31 -44.72
CA GLU A 34 -0.96 -22.16 -43.79
C GLU A 34 -1.78 -21.93 -42.53
N GLU A 35 -2.54 -22.93 -42.09
CA GLU A 35 -3.16 -22.88 -40.77
C GLU A 35 -2.00 -22.57 -39.84
N GLU A 36 -1.93 -21.32 -39.38
CA GLU A 36 -0.94 -20.90 -38.39
C GLU A 36 -1.10 -21.83 -37.24
N THR A 37 -0.20 -22.79 -37.13
CA THR A 37 -0.27 -23.79 -36.05
C THR A 37 0.28 -23.16 -34.78
N PHE A 38 -0.62 -22.68 -33.94
CA PHE A 38 -0.30 -22.12 -32.61
C PHE A 38 0.09 -23.27 -31.66
N ASN A 39 1.25 -23.86 -31.88
CA ASN A 39 1.72 -25.03 -31.12
C ASN A 39 2.62 -24.68 -29.92
N THR A 40 2.95 -23.39 -29.72
CA THR A 40 3.74 -22.88 -28.59
C THR A 40 3.17 -21.56 -28.10
N MET A 41 3.38 -21.27 -26.78
CA MET A 41 3.01 -19.99 -26.18
C MET A 41 3.66 -18.80 -26.92
N ASP A 42 4.91 -18.93 -27.32
CA ASP A 42 5.66 -17.88 -28.01
C ASP A 42 5.03 -17.51 -29.35
N LYS A 43 4.52 -18.49 -30.11
CA LYS A 43 3.83 -18.19 -31.39
C LYS A 43 2.51 -17.45 -31.16
N VAL A 44 1.75 -17.81 -30.13
CA VAL A 44 0.54 -17.07 -29.76
C VAL A 44 0.90 -15.65 -29.33
N LEU A 45 1.95 -15.50 -28.52
CA LEU A 45 2.43 -14.19 -28.08
C LEU A 45 2.85 -13.29 -29.24
N GLU A 46 3.62 -13.82 -30.21
CA GLU A 46 4.03 -13.06 -31.40
C GLU A 46 2.82 -12.66 -32.27
N ALA A 47 1.87 -13.56 -32.47
CA ALA A 47 0.66 -13.24 -33.21
C ALA A 47 -0.20 -12.18 -32.49
N VAL A 48 -0.30 -12.24 -31.16
CA VAL A 48 -0.96 -11.21 -30.38
C VAL A 48 -0.25 -9.86 -30.49
N LYS A 49 1.08 -9.82 -30.46
CA LYS A 49 1.85 -8.59 -30.66
C LYS A 49 1.52 -7.95 -32.03
N ILE A 50 1.51 -8.75 -33.11
CA ILE A 50 1.17 -8.28 -34.47
C ILE A 50 -0.25 -7.73 -34.49
N GLU A 51 -1.24 -8.47 -33.96
CA GLU A 51 -2.64 -8.04 -33.90
C GLU A 51 -2.82 -6.71 -33.13
N MET A 52 -2.12 -6.55 -31.98
CA MET A 52 -2.17 -5.31 -31.21
C MET A 52 -1.59 -4.12 -31.97
N VAL A 53 -0.53 -4.33 -32.76
CA VAL A 53 0.05 -3.30 -33.63
C VAL A 53 -0.93 -2.95 -34.74
N GLU A 54 -1.58 -3.94 -35.39
CA GLU A 54 -2.58 -3.71 -36.42
C GLU A 54 -3.77 -2.90 -35.91
N ILE A 55 -4.32 -3.26 -34.76
CA ILE A 55 -5.43 -2.51 -34.12
C ILE A 55 -5.07 -1.04 -33.88
N VAL A 56 -3.81 -0.76 -33.55
CA VAL A 56 -3.33 0.60 -33.32
C VAL A 56 -3.06 1.35 -34.63
N LYS A 57 -2.56 0.66 -35.68
CA LYS A 57 -2.19 1.27 -36.99
C LYS A 57 -3.36 1.40 -37.95
N ASP A 58 -4.47 0.69 -37.75
CA ASP A 58 -5.61 0.67 -38.69
C ASP A 58 -6.08 2.09 -39.03
N ASP A 59 -6.02 2.43 -40.29
CA ASP A 59 -6.34 3.77 -40.80
C ASP A 59 -7.87 3.95 -40.88
N ILE A 60 -8.43 4.78 -40.00
CA ILE A 60 -9.87 4.97 -39.83
C ILE A 60 -10.49 5.84 -40.94
N SER A 61 -9.70 6.30 -41.92
CA SER A 61 -10.03 7.49 -42.74
C SER A 61 -10.89 7.26 -43.99
N LEU A 62 -11.29 6.04 -44.36
CA LEU A 62 -11.95 5.80 -45.66
C LEU A 62 -13.42 5.38 -45.54
N GLY A 63 -14.34 6.33 -45.81
CA GLY A 63 -15.73 6.02 -46.15
C GLY A 63 -16.74 5.91 -44.98
N LEU A 64 -16.37 6.36 -43.81
CA LEU A 64 -17.20 6.31 -42.61
C LEU A 64 -18.04 7.60 -42.42
N SER A 65 -19.18 7.50 -41.79
CA SER A 65 -19.89 8.68 -41.29
C SER A 65 -19.16 9.33 -40.13
N ASN A 66 -19.38 10.63 -39.87
CA ASN A 66 -18.73 11.34 -38.76
C ASN A 66 -18.95 10.66 -37.40
N GLU A 67 -20.15 10.08 -37.16
CA GLU A 67 -20.42 9.36 -35.91
C GLU A 67 -19.67 8.03 -35.79
N GLU A 68 -19.49 7.30 -36.89
CA GLU A 68 -18.70 6.05 -36.91
C GLU A 68 -17.21 6.34 -36.77
N PHE A 69 -16.71 7.39 -37.40
CA PHE A 69 -15.35 7.87 -37.22
C PHE A 69 -15.06 8.23 -35.76
N ASP A 70 -15.91 9.04 -35.13
CA ASP A 70 -15.77 9.41 -33.73
C ASP A 70 -15.77 8.22 -32.78
N ARG A 71 -16.64 7.22 -33.03
CA ARG A 71 -16.69 6.00 -32.21
C ARG A 71 -15.40 5.18 -32.35
N LEU A 72 -14.93 5.00 -33.56
CA LEU A 72 -13.68 4.25 -33.83
C LEU A 72 -12.46 4.98 -33.29
N TYR A 73 -12.39 6.29 -33.49
CA TYR A 73 -11.32 7.12 -32.94
C TYR A 73 -11.24 7.05 -31.40
N LYS A 74 -12.37 7.23 -30.70
CA LYS A 74 -12.46 7.09 -29.24
C LYS A 74 -12.09 5.66 -28.79
N ARG A 75 -12.49 4.64 -29.54
CA ARG A 75 -12.10 3.24 -29.25
C ARG A 75 -10.59 3.04 -29.40
N LYS A 76 -9.98 3.54 -30.48
CA LYS A 76 -8.55 3.47 -30.72
C LYS A 76 -7.75 4.20 -29.64
N ALA A 77 -8.14 5.42 -29.31
CA ALA A 77 -7.53 6.20 -28.22
C ALA A 77 -7.59 5.45 -26.88
N ARG A 78 -8.73 4.87 -26.54
CA ARG A 78 -8.91 4.07 -25.32
C ARG A 78 -8.03 2.81 -25.29
N ILE A 79 -7.85 2.12 -26.43
CA ILE A 79 -6.96 0.96 -26.52
C ILE A 79 -5.50 1.39 -26.37
N ASN A 80 -5.07 2.47 -27.01
CA ASN A 80 -3.73 3.02 -26.88
C ASN A 80 -3.42 3.42 -25.43
N GLU A 81 -4.34 4.10 -24.77
CA GLU A 81 -4.22 4.46 -23.37
C GLU A 81 -4.13 3.20 -22.49
N ALA A 82 -4.94 2.18 -22.76
CA ALA A 82 -4.89 0.93 -22.00
C ALA A 82 -3.55 0.19 -22.20
N LEU A 83 -3.00 0.15 -23.41
CA LEU A 83 -1.69 -0.46 -23.70
C LEU A 83 -0.54 0.29 -23.04
N LYS A 84 -0.65 1.61 -22.83
CA LYS A 84 0.30 2.40 -22.04
C LYS A 84 0.15 2.15 -20.53
N ASN A 85 -1.06 2.11 -20.03
CA ASN A 85 -1.36 2.08 -18.59
C ASN A 85 -1.32 0.67 -17.96
N CYS A 86 -1.57 -0.39 -18.76
CA CYS A 86 -1.54 -1.77 -18.25
C CYS A 86 -0.15 -2.19 -17.74
N VAL A 87 0.94 -1.65 -18.31
CA VAL A 87 2.32 -1.88 -17.86
C VAL A 87 2.59 -1.31 -16.46
N HIS A 88 1.77 -0.38 -16.01
CA HIS A 88 1.83 0.17 -14.65
C HIS A 88 0.92 -0.57 -13.67
N GLY A 89 0.15 -1.56 -14.16
CA GLY A 89 -0.76 -2.34 -13.36
C GLY A 89 -2.09 -1.65 -13.05
N VAL A 90 -2.56 -0.77 -13.95
CA VAL A 90 -3.90 -0.18 -13.86
C VAL A 90 -4.93 -1.27 -14.15
N ASP A 91 -5.74 -1.65 -13.16
CA ASP A 91 -6.66 -2.80 -13.25
C ASP A 91 -7.63 -2.71 -14.45
N ALA A 92 -8.23 -1.53 -14.71
CA ALA A 92 -9.13 -1.34 -15.85
C ALA A 92 -8.42 -1.48 -17.22
N ALA A 93 -7.20 -0.95 -17.34
CA ALA A 93 -6.38 -1.07 -18.53
C ALA A 93 -5.95 -2.52 -18.78
N LYS A 94 -5.52 -3.22 -17.71
CA LYS A 94 -5.19 -4.63 -17.75
C LYS A 94 -6.38 -5.48 -18.23
N THR A 95 -7.57 -5.28 -17.66
CA THR A 95 -8.78 -6.01 -18.05
C THR A 95 -9.07 -5.83 -19.53
N LEU A 96 -9.02 -4.58 -20.04
CA LEU A 96 -9.27 -4.31 -21.46
C LEU A 96 -8.25 -5.02 -22.37
N VAL A 97 -6.96 -5.03 -22.01
CA VAL A 97 -5.92 -5.71 -22.82
C VAL A 97 -6.09 -7.22 -22.77
N ILE A 98 -6.44 -7.79 -21.60
CA ILE A 98 -6.75 -9.23 -21.48
C ILE A 98 -7.97 -9.59 -22.34
N ASP A 99 -9.02 -8.77 -22.35
CA ASP A 99 -10.21 -8.99 -23.17
C ASP A 99 -9.90 -8.97 -24.68
N LEU A 100 -8.98 -8.08 -25.13
CA LEU A 100 -8.52 -8.06 -26.50
C LEU A 100 -7.76 -9.34 -26.87
N ILE A 101 -6.85 -9.79 -25.99
CA ILE A 101 -6.10 -11.05 -26.15
C ILE A 101 -7.07 -12.23 -26.15
N ARG A 102 -8.03 -12.26 -25.25
CA ARG A 102 -9.07 -13.28 -25.17
C ARG A 102 -9.85 -13.41 -26.48
N ASN A 103 -10.30 -12.28 -27.04
CA ASN A 103 -11.04 -12.24 -28.30
C ASN A 103 -10.19 -12.73 -29.48
N PHE A 104 -8.91 -12.36 -29.52
CA PHE A 104 -7.96 -12.89 -30.49
C PHE A 104 -7.84 -14.42 -30.39
N ILE A 105 -7.58 -14.95 -29.19
CA ILE A 105 -7.44 -16.39 -28.96
C ILE A 105 -8.74 -17.11 -29.35
N ALA A 106 -9.90 -16.62 -28.94
CA ALA A 106 -11.19 -17.22 -29.25
C ALA A 106 -11.49 -17.27 -30.76
N SER A 107 -10.98 -16.29 -31.52
CA SER A 107 -11.21 -16.21 -32.99
C SER A 107 -10.17 -16.92 -33.83
N LYS A 108 -8.90 -17.02 -33.38
CA LYS A 108 -7.78 -17.46 -34.20
C LYS A 108 -7.17 -18.80 -33.74
N VAL A 109 -7.28 -19.15 -32.46
CA VAL A 109 -6.66 -20.37 -31.90
C VAL A 109 -7.71 -21.48 -31.75
N PRO A 110 -7.54 -22.63 -32.40
CA PRO A 110 -8.47 -23.75 -32.27
C PRO A 110 -8.55 -24.26 -30.81
N PRO A 111 -9.74 -24.66 -30.30
CA PRO A 111 -9.91 -25.12 -28.93
C PRO A 111 -8.96 -26.27 -28.50
N GLN A 112 -8.66 -27.20 -29.41
CA GLN A 112 -7.71 -28.29 -29.14
C GLN A 112 -6.29 -27.77 -28.89
N GLN A 113 -5.87 -26.70 -29.61
CA GLN A 113 -4.57 -26.09 -29.39
C GLN A 113 -4.53 -25.32 -28.07
N VAL A 114 -5.62 -24.66 -27.66
CA VAL A 114 -5.74 -24.03 -26.30
C VAL A 114 -5.53 -25.07 -25.21
N THR A 115 -6.22 -26.22 -25.30
CA THR A 115 -6.07 -27.31 -24.34
C THR A 115 -4.63 -27.85 -24.27
N MET A 116 -3.98 -27.99 -25.44
CA MET A 116 -2.60 -28.45 -25.55
C MET A 116 -1.61 -27.41 -24.98
N LEU A 117 -1.79 -26.13 -25.27
CA LEU A 117 -0.93 -25.06 -24.76
C LEU A 117 -0.96 -24.95 -23.24
N LEU A 118 -2.10 -25.23 -22.62
CA LEU A 118 -2.26 -25.27 -21.16
C LEU A 118 -1.74 -26.60 -20.55
N GLY A 119 -1.38 -27.59 -21.36
CA GLY A 119 -0.99 -28.91 -20.88
C GLY A 119 -2.15 -29.70 -20.25
N LEU A 120 -3.37 -29.45 -20.70
CA LEU A 120 -4.59 -30.09 -20.19
C LEU A 120 -5.03 -31.30 -21.06
N ASP A 121 -4.27 -31.62 -22.09
CA ASP A 121 -4.50 -32.82 -22.93
C ASP A 121 -4.04 -34.08 -22.18
N PRO A 122 -4.58 -35.27 -22.55
CA PRO A 122 -4.29 -36.54 -21.84
C PRO A 122 -2.83 -36.97 -21.88
N GLN A 123 -1.98 -36.38 -22.73
CA GLN A 123 -0.59 -36.75 -22.92
C GLN A 123 0.40 -35.79 -22.30
N SER A 124 -0.07 -34.66 -21.80
CA SER A 124 0.76 -33.61 -21.18
C SER A 124 0.31 -33.31 -19.75
N GLU A 125 1.16 -32.58 -19.03
CA GLU A 125 0.86 -32.10 -17.67
C GLU A 125 1.08 -30.60 -17.62
N PRO A 126 0.15 -29.82 -17.00
CA PRO A 126 0.33 -28.38 -16.85
C PRO A 126 1.60 -28.03 -16.07
N SER A 127 2.32 -27.02 -16.51
CA SER A 127 3.46 -26.51 -15.76
C SER A 127 3.03 -25.97 -14.39
N ASN A 128 3.97 -25.83 -13.45
CA ASN A 128 3.68 -25.30 -12.11
C ASN A 128 3.03 -23.90 -12.18
N HIS A 129 3.46 -23.07 -13.12
CA HIS A 129 2.86 -21.74 -13.34
C HIS A 129 1.41 -21.87 -13.82
N VAL A 130 1.13 -22.71 -14.80
CA VAL A 130 -0.24 -22.95 -15.29
C VAL A 130 -1.14 -23.50 -14.17
N LYS A 131 -0.67 -24.48 -13.40
CA LYS A 131 -1.41 -25.03 -12.25
C LYS A 131 -1.75 -23.93 -11.22
N PHE A 132 -0.79 -23.08 -10.92
CA PHE A 132 -1.01 -21.97 -10.00
C PHE A 132 -2.04 -20.96 -10.55
N GLU A 133 -1.94 -20.59 -11.83
CA GLU A 133 -2.89 -19.66 -12.45
C GLU A 133 -4.31 -20.25 -12.55
N ILE A 134 -4.46 -21.52 -12.84
CA ILE A 134 -5.77 -22.22 -12.82
C ILE A 134 -6.37 -22.20 -11.40
N LEU A 135 -5.56 -22.52 -10.37
CA LEU A 135 -6.00 -22.43 -8.98
C LEU A 135 -6.44 -21.01 -8.62
N MET A 136 -5.61 -20.02 -8.93
CA MET A 136 -5.92 -18.62 -8.63
C MET A 136 -7.12 -18.11 -9.43
N TYR A 137 -7.29 -18.50 -10.69
CA TYR A 137 -8.47 -18.19 -11.49
C TYR A 137 -9.76 -18.71 -10.80
N ARG A 138 -9.75 -19.94 -10.30
CA ARG A 138 -10.90 -20.54 -9.60
C ARG A 138 -11.18 -19.84 -8.27
N PHE A 139 -10.15 -19.63 -7.47
CA PHE A 139 -10.27 -18.95 -6.17
C PHE A 139 -10.67 -17.47 -6.34
N LYS A 140 -10.18 -16.76 -7.38
CA LYS A 140 -10.59 -15.37 -7.68
C LYS A 140 -12.07 -15.26 -7.98
N LYS A 141 -12.65 -16.19 -8.72
CA LYS A 141 -14.09 -16.21 -8.98
C LYS A 141 -14.93 -16.28 -7.69
N GLN A 142 -14.39 -16.90 -6.65
CA GLN A 142 -15.10 -17.10 -5.38
C GLN A 142 -14.76 -16.03 -4.33
N TYR A 143 -13.50 -15.60 -4.25
CA TYR A 143 -12.97 -14.79 -3.15
C TYR A 143 -12.34 -13.46 -3.59
N GLY A 144 -12.37 -13.14 -4.88
CA GLY A 144 -11.77 -11.91 -5.40
C GLY A 144 -10.29 -11.77 -5.06
N LYS A 145 -9.90 -10.61 -4.56
CA LYS A 145 -8.50 -10.31 -4.18
C LYS A 145 -7.99 -11.13 -2.97
N ASP A 146 -8.86 -11.78 -2.21
CA ASP A 146 -8.50 -12.65 -1.08
C ASP A 146 -8.17 -14.09 -1.49
N ALA A 147 -8.20 -14.41 -2.77
CA ALA A 147 -8.00 -15.75 -3.32
C ALA A 147 -6.75 -16.45 -2.76
N LEU A 148 -5.60 -15.81 -2.83
CA LEU A 148 -4.33 -16.35 -2.34
C LEU A 148 -4.36 -16.60 -0.82
N ALA A 149 -4.90 -15.66 -0.06
CA ALA A 149 -5.05 -15.78 1.40
C ALA A 149 -5.94 -16.98 1.77
N LYS A 150 -7.03 -17.17 1.06
CA LYS A 150 -7.94 -18.29 1.27
C LYS A 150 -7.31 -19.63 0.88
N TRP A 151 -6.55 -19.68 -0.23
CA TRP A 151 -5.80 -20.87 -0.62
C TRP A 151 -4.76 -21.27 0.42
N ILE A 152 -3.93 -20.32 0.89
CA ILE A 152 -2.92 -20.56 1.93
C ILE A 152 -3.58 -21.08 3.22
N LYS A 153 -4.69 -20.45 3.66
CA LYS A 153 -5.42 -20.85 4.88
C LYS A 153 -6.09 -22.21 4.74
N LYS A 154 -6.75 -22.47 3.60
CA LYS A 154 -7.46 -23.75 3.34
C LYS A 154 -6.52 -24.96 3.46
N TYR A 155 -5.29 -24.82 2.94
CA TYR A 155 -4.31 -25.90 2.93
C TYR A 155 -3.27 -25.80 4.05
N ASN A 156 -3.41 -24.83 4.96
CA ASN A 156 -2.48 -24.58 6.06
C ASN A 156 -1.01 -24.46 5.60
N PHE A 157 -0.78 -23.76 4.48
CA PHE A 157 0.56 -23.63 3.90
C PHE A 157 1.46 -22.65 4.66
N ALA A 158 0.91 -21.81 5.55
CA ALA A 158 1.67 -20.96 6.45
C ALA A 158 2.10 -21.66 7.74
N ARG A 159 2.10 -23.00 7.79
CA ARG A 159 2.60 -23.80 8.92
C ARG A 159 4.12 -23.78 8.99
N GLU A 160 4.63 -23.92 10.18
CA GLU A 160 6.06 -24.10 10.42
C GLU A 160 6.55 -25.44 9.87
N ARG A 161 7.73 -25.40 9.25
CA ARG A 161 8.39 -26.57 8.68
C ARG A 161 9.86 -26.51 9.02
N HIS A 162 10.53 -27.66 9.08
CA HIS A 162 11.97 -27.72 9.30
C HIS A 162 12.72 -26.91 8.23
N ALA A 163 13.67 -26.04 8.67
CA ALA A 163 14.46 -25.22 7.77
C ALA A 163 15.41 -26.10 6.94
N THR A 164 15.32 -25.99 5.61
CA THR A 164 16.18 -26.76 4.70
C THR A 164 17.64 -26.37 4.89
N GLY A 165 18.50 -27.37 5.08
CA GLY A 165 19.95 -27.14 5.30
C GLY A 165 20.34 -26.86 6.74
N SER A 166 19.40 -26.82 7.69
CA SER A 166 19.74 -26.75 9.12
C SER A 166 19.90 -28.15 9.72
N GLU A 167 20.93 -28.28 10.57
CA GLU A 167 21.18 -29.51 11.34
C GLU A 167 20.36 -29.55 12.65
N ARG A 168 19.76 -28.41 13.05
CA ARG A 168 18.97 -28.29 14.28
C ARG A 168 17.51 -28.57 14.00
N ALA A 169 16.93 -29.55 14.69
CA ALA A 169 15.50 -29.92 14.54
C ALA A 169 14.53 -28.77 14.89
N GLN A 170 14.98 -27.80 15.69
CA GLN A 170 14.18 -26.66 16.12
C GLN A 170 14.15 -25.50 15.12
N ASP A 171 15.04 -25.49 14.10
CA ASP A 171 15.08 -24.43 13.12
C ASP A 171 13.89 -24.56 12.15
N GLN A 172 13.06 -23.55 12.15
CA GLN A 172 11.77 -23.52 11.45
C GLN A 172 11.79 -22.49 10.32
N ALA A 173 11.07 -22.78 9.25
CA ALA A 173 10.88 -21.90 8.11
C ALA A 173 9.48 -22.07 7.50
N TYR A 174 9.06 -21.08 6.70
CA TYR A 174 7.81 -21.12 5.97
C TYR A 174 8.08 -21.26 4.48
N TYR A 175 7.54 -22.28 3.84
CA TYR A 175 7.67 -22.47 2.40
C TYR A 175 6.55 -23.35 1.83
N ILE A 176 6.24 -23.14 0.55
CA ILE A 176 5.29 -23.92 -0.23
C ILE A 176 6.08 -24.61 -1.34
N THR A 177 6.02 -25.94 -1.39
CA THR A 177 6.75 -26.76 -2.37
C THR A 177 5.94 -26.98 -3.65
N VAL A 178 6.58 -27.58 -4.65
CA VAL A 178 5.90 -28.09 -5.86
C VAL A 178 4.90 -29.18 -5.50
N ASP A 179 5.22 -30.03 -4.54
CA ASP A 179 4.31 -31.09 -4.08
C ASP A 179 3.07 -30.53 -3.39
N ASP A 180 3.20 -29.44 -2.62
CA ASP A 180 2.05 -28.72 -2.03
C ASP A 180 1.14 -28.12 -3.11
N LEU A 181 1.74 -27.53 -4.15
CA LEU A 181 0.99 -27.02 -5.29
C LEU A 181 0.23 -28.16 -6.00
N ASN A 182 0.92 -29.24 -6.33
CA ASN A 182 0.32 -30.43 -6.97
C ASN A 182 -0.80 -31.02 -6.12
N TYR A 183 -0.57 -31.16 -4.81
CA TYR A 183 -1.58 -31.64 -3.88
C TYR A 183 -2.84 -30.78 -3.90
N SER A 184 -2.68 -29.45 -3.81
CA SER A 184 -3.83 -28.53 -3.83
C SER A 184 -4.53 -28.51 -5.19
N TYR A 185 -3.79 -28.56 -6.30
CA TYR A 185 -4.32 -28.61 -7.64
C TYR A 185 -5.17 -29.87 -7.88
N ASN A 186 -4.65 -31.01 -7.51
CA ASN A 186 -5.35 -32.30 -7.66
C ASN A 186 -6.59 -32.39 -6.74
N ASN A 187 -6.49 -31.83 -5.52
CA ASN A 187 -7.58 -31.87 -4.55
C ASN A 187 -8.76 -30.95 -4.92
N GLU A 188 -8.51 -29.83 -5.62
CA GLU A 188 -9.57 -28.96 -6.11
C GLU A 188 -10.33 -29.55 -7.31
N ASN A 189 -9.74 -30.54 -8.00
CA ASN A 189 -10.34 -31.24 -9.14
C ASN A 189 -11.01 -30.28 -10.15
N ILE A 190 -10.24 -29.24 -10.58
CA ILE A 190 -10.77 -28.16 -11.41
C ILE A 190 -10.92 -28.64 -12.84
N ILE A 191 -12.15 -28.66 -13.34
CA ILE A 191 -12.45 -28.87 -14.75
C ILE A 191 -12.78 -27.51 -15.35
N LEU A 192 -12.02 -27.08 -16.35
CA LEU A 192 -12.23 -25.83 -17.07
C LEU A 192 -13.04 -26.09 -18.35
N THR A 193 -14.07 -25.27 -18.58
CA THR A 193 -14.71 -25.17 -19.88
C THR A 193 -13.76 -24.58 -20.92
N VAL A 194 -14.06 -24.70 -22.20
CA VAL A 194 -13.23 -24.12 -23.28
C VAL A 194 -13.08 -22.59 -23.09
N ASP A 195 -14.15 -21.90 -22.75
CA ASP A 195 -14.10 -20.46 -22.49
C ASP A 195 -13.19 -20.13 -21.30
N GLU A 196 -13.23 -20.91 -20.23
CA GLU A 196 -12.35 -20.72 -19.07
C GLU A 196 -10.89 -21.05 -19.39
N GLN A 197 -10.63 -22.01 -20.29
CA GLN A 197 -9.29 -22.29 -20.81
C GLN A 197 -8.75 -21.10 -21.61
N ILE A 198 -9.60 -20.48 -22.44
CA ILE A 198 -9.25 -19.26 -23.19
C ILE A 198 -8.96 -18.11 -22.21
N ASP A 199 -9.75 -17.93 -21.15
CA ASP A 199 -9.50 -16.91 -20.13
C ASP A 199 -8.13 -17.10 -19.46
N VAL A 200 -7.81 -18.33 -19.03
CA VAL A 200 -6.51 -18.65 -18.41
C VAL A 200 -5.36 -18.43 -19.40
N LEU A 201 -5.51 -18.86 -20.66
CA LEU A 201 -4.48 -18.64 -21.69
C LEU A 201 -4.28 -17.15 -21.96
N ALA A 202 -5.35 -16.36 -22.02
CA ALA A 202 -5.26 -14.91 -22.20
C ALA A 202 -4.51 -14.22 -21.06
N ILE A 203 -4.72 -14.65 -19.82
CA ILE A 203 -3.99 -14.17 -18.64
C ILE A 203 -2.49 -14.51 -18.77
N LEU A 204 -2.14 -15.73 -19.14
CA LEU A 204 -0.75 -16.17 -19.29
C LEU A 204 -0.03 -15.39 -20.42
N ILE A 205 -0.69 -15.19 -21.56
CA ILE A 205 -0.16 -14.39 -22.67
C ILE A 205 0.02 -12.93 -22.24
N TYR A 206 -0.96 -12.34 -21.54
CA TYR A 206 -0.85 -10.98 -21.01
C TYR A 206 0.36 -10.83 -20.06
N GLN A 207 0.58 -11.79 -19.16
CA GLN A 207 1.69 -11.79 -18.21
C GLN A 207 3.05 -11.71 -18.93
N GLN A 208 3.19 -12.39 -20.07
CA GLN A 208 4.41 -12.34 -20.89
C GLN A 208 4.47 -11.09 -21.77
N TYR A 209 3.34 -10.61 -22.27
CA TYR A 209 3.28 -9.47 -23.20
C TYR A 209 3.57 -8.14 -22.50
N LYS A 210 2.75 -7.75 -21.55
CA LYS A 210 2.80 -6.45 -20.84
C LYS A 210 2.76 -6.56 -19.33
N GLY A 211 2.48 -7.75 -18.79
CA GLY A 211 2.34 -8.00 -17.36
C GLY A 211 3.68 -8.25 -16.66
N PHE A 212 3.57 -8.53 -15.38
CA PHE A 212 4.71 -8.80 -14.50
C PHE A 212 5.07 -10.30 -14.43
N GLY A 213 4.90 -11.04 -15.53
CA GLY A 213 5.23 -12.47 -15.59
C GLY A 213 4.57 -13.26 -14.46
N ILE A 214 5.32 -14.19 -13.86
CA ILE A 214 4.83 -15.11 -12.83
C ILE A 214 4.32 -14.43 -11.54
N ILE A 215 4.68 -13.18 -11.29
CA ILE A 215 4.26 -12.43 -10.10
C ILE A 215 3.04 -11.53 -10.34
N ASP A 216 2.53 -11.47 -11.56
CA ASP A 216 1.42 -10.58 -11.91
C ASP A 216 0.18 -10.84 -11.05
N THR A 217 -0.12 -12.12 -10.81
CA THR A 217 -1.23 -12.54 -9.95
C THR A 217 -0.99 -12.18 -8.49
N LEU A 218 0.25 -12.30 -7.96
CA LEU A 218 0.57 -11.91 -6.57
C LEU A 218 0.36 -10.40 -6.36
N ARG A 219 0.67 -9.59 -7.37
CA ARG A 219 0.51 -8.14 -7.30
C ARG A 219 -0.94 -7.73 -7.03
N GLU A 220 -1.92 -8.44 -7.57
CA GLU A 220 -3.34 -8.13 -7.42
C GLU A 220 -3.94 -8.57 -6.08
N MET A 221 -3.30 -9.52 -5.39
CA MET A 221 -3.85 -10.13 -4.18
C MET A 221 -3.71 -9.24 -2.95
N ASN A 222 -4.60 -9.44 -1.99
CA ASN A 222 -4.53 -8.84 -0.65
C ASN A 222 -3.48 -9.57 0.18
N ILE A 223 -2.23 -9.11 0.06
CA ILE A 223 -1.05 -9.61 0.78
C ILE A 223 -0.26 -8.43 1.32
N ASN A 224 0.61 -8.65 2.28
CA ASN A 224 1.44 -7.59 2.85
C ASN A 224 2.60 -7.16 1.93
N GLY A 225 2.99 -8.04 1.00
CA GLY A 225 4.06 -7.78 0.05
C GLY A 225 4.75 -9.04 -0.43
N PHE A 226 5.81 -8.88 -1.22
CA PHE A 226 6.66 -9.98 -1.67
C PHE A 226 8.04 -9.47 -2.06
N ASN A 227 9.02 -10.38 -2.05
CA ASN A 227 10.40 -10.11 -2.42
C ASN A 227 10.83 -11.08 -3.53
N ILE A 228 11.69 -10.60 -4.43
CA ILE A 228 12.26 -11.39 -5.53
C ILE A 228 13.78 -11.27 -5.47
N GLY A 229 14.50 -12.34 -5.86
CA GLY A 229 15.95 -12.33 -6.02
C GLY A 229 16.75 -12.24 -4.72
N THR A 230 16.15 -12.55 -3.58
CA THR A 230 16.75 -12.41 -2.24
C THR A 230 17.38 -13.69 -1.71
N SER A 231 17.33 -14.79 -2.46
CA SER A 231 17.92 -16.09 -2.06
C SER A 231 18.25 -16.92 -3.29
N GLY A 232 19.01 -17.98 -3.08
CA GLY A 232 19.41 -18.93 -4.12
C GLY A 232 20.82 -18.68 -4.66
N SER A 233 21.41 -19.71 -5.29
CA SER A 233 22.74 -19.63 -5.87
C SER A 233 22.73 -18.82 -7.16
N ILE A 234 23.73 -17.98 -7.33
CA ILE A 234 24.01 -17.24 -8.55
C ILE A 234 24.95 -18.08 -9.38
N LEU A 235 24.49 -18.57 -10.53
CA LEU A 235 25.35 -19.30 -11.46
C LEU A 235 26.33 -18.35 -12.14
N SER A 236 27.42 -18.00 -11.47
CA SER A 236 28.55 -17.40 -12.13
C SER A 236 29.85 -17.97 -11.58
N LEU A 237 30.70 -18.39 -12.51
CA LEU A 237 32.09 -18.80 -12.34
C LEU A 237 32.37 -20.20 -11.75
N GLY A 238 32.27 -21.22 -12.61
CA GLY A 238 33.21 -22.35 -12.57
C GLY A 238 33.04 -23.39 -11.49
N ALA A 239 31.99 -23.39 -10.72
CA ALA A 239 31.68 -24.47 -9.82
C ALA A 239 30.89 -25.56 -10.56
N SER A 240 31.47 -26.72 -10.73
CA SER A 240 30.81 -27.94 -11.20
C SER A 240 29.69 -28.27 -10.21
N SER A 241 28.46 -27.92 -10.55
CA SER A 241 27.29 -28.20 -9.73
C SER A 241 26.95 -29.69 -9.75
N SER A 242 27.45 -30.41 -8.79
CA SER A 242 27.05 -31.82 -8.56
C SER A 242 25.98 -31.97 -7.48
N SER A 243 25.36 -30.88 -7.02
CA SER A 243 24.28 -30.95 -6.04
C SER A 243 22.91 -30.62 -6.66
N PRO A 244 22.00 -31.61 -6.78
CA PRO A 244 20.64 -31.40 -7.35
C PRO A 244 19.69 -30.58 -6.45
N LYS A 245 20.17 -30.06 -5.31
CA LYS A 245 19.34 -29.42 -4.26
C LYS A 245 19.55 -27.91 -4.14
N GLU A 246 20.36 -27.30 -4.98
CA GLU A 246 20.61 -25.87 -4.90
C GLU A 246 19.48 -25.05 -5.53
N PHE A 247 18.86 -24.18 -4.72
CA PHE A 247 17.92 -23.17 -5.24
C PHE A 247 18.69 -22.14 -6.05
N LYS A 248 18.23 -21.87 -7.28
CA LYS A 248 18.77 -20.78 -8.11
C LYS A 248 18.14 -19.45 -7.75
N ALA A 249 18.85 -18.34 -7.97
CA ALA A 249 18.36 -17.00 -7.65
C ALA A 249 17.06 -16.64 -8.42
N ASN A 250 16.87 -17.16 -9.63
CA ASN A 250 15.64 -16.98 -10.41
C ASN A 250 14.41 -17.73 -9.84
N ASN A 251 14.57 -18.60 -8.83
CA ASN A 251 13.46 -19.24 -8.11
C ASN A 251 13.14 -18.52 -6.78
N SER A 252 13.74 -17.39 -6.53
CA SER A 252 13.62 -16.67 -5.26
C SER A 252 12.39 -15.75 -5.28
N VAL A 253 11.22 -16.28 -4.93
CA VAL A 253 9.99 -15.52 -4.69
C VAL A 253 9.52 -15.74 -3.27
N TRP A 254 9.52 -14.69 -2.47
CA TRP A 254 9.11 -14.73 -1.06
C TRP A 254 7.87 -13.89 -0.85
N LEU A 255 6.82 -14.51 -0.36
CA LEU A 255 5.56 -13.87 0.00
C LEU A 255 5.63 -13.36 1.44
N TYR A 256 5.28 -12.09 1.68
CA TYR A 256 5.05 -11.58 3.02
C TYR A 256 3.55 -11.59 3.32
N PHE A 257 3.14 -12.46 4.24
CA PHE A 257 1.75 -12.73 4.56
C PHE A 257 1.56 -13.02 6.04
N ASP A 258 0.64 -12.31 6.69
CA ASP A 258 0.31 -12.42 8.12
C ASP A 258 1.56 -12.44 9.06
N GLY A 259 2.53 -11.55 8.77
CA GLY A 259 3.76 -11.43 9.56
C GLY A 259 4.84 -12.48 9.23
N LYS A 260 4.60 -13.38 8.28
CA LYS A 260 5.49 -14.48 7.90
C LYS A 260 6.07 -14.27 6.52
N TYR A 261 7.33 -14.67 6.31
CA TYR A 261 7.94 -14.75 5.00
C TYR A 261 7.86 -16.18 4.50
N ILE A 262 7.07 -16.42 3.44
CA ILE A 262 6.79 -17.74 2.88
C ILE A 262 7.50 -17.86 1.53
N HIS A 263 8.44 -18.81 1.41
CA HIS A 263 9.13 -19.07 0.14
C HIS A 263 8.25 -19.88 -0.81
N LEU A 264 7.88 -19.28 -1.96
CA LEU A 264 7.09 -19.94 -3.00
C LEU A 264 8.00 -20.74 -3.94
N ARG A 265 8.43 -21.94 -3.53
CA ARG A 265 9.47 -22.74 -4.22
C ARG A 265 9.04 -23.30 -5.58
N PHE A 266 7.77 -23.22 -5.91
CA PHE A 266 7.22 -23.61 -7.19
C PHE A 266 7.29 -22.52 -8.26
N MET A 267 7.56 -21.26 -7.87
CA MET A 267 7.69 -20.14 -8.79
C MET A 267 9.12 -20.03 -9.33
N ASN A 268 9.24 -19.78 -10.65
CA ASN A 268 10.52 -19.65 -11.34
C ASN A 268 10.38 -18.66 -12.50
N PHE A 269 11.24 -17.66 -12.56
CA PHE A 269 11.30 -16.70 -13.68
C PHE A 269 11.86 -17.31 -14.98
N GLY A 270 12.41 -18.52 -14.93
CA GLY A 270 13.04 -19.17 -16.09
C GLY A 270 14.44 -18.63 -16.39
N SER A 271 14.61 -17.33 -16.53
CA SER A 271 15.87 -16.67 -16.84
C SER A 271 16.13 -15.43 -16.00
N GLU A 272 17.39 -14.97 -15.94
CA GLU A 272 17.75 -13.70 -15.33
C GLU A 272 17.19 -12.50 -16.13
N ASP A 273 17.13 -12.62 -17.46
CA ASP A 273 16.58 -11.57 -18.34
C ASP A 273 15.11 -11.31 -18.04
N GLU A 274 14.33 -12.34 -17.81
CA GLU A 274 12.92 -12.18 -17.43
C GLU A 274 12.78 -11.53 -16.04
N ALA A 275 13.59 -11.93 -15.07
CA ALA A 275 13.61 -11.28 -13.76
C ALA A 275 14.01 -9.79 -13.87
N ARG A 276 15.03 -9.49 -14.69
CA ARG A 276 15.46 -8.11 -15.00
C ARG A 276 14.35 -7.30 -15.65
N ARG A 277 13.68 -7.85 -16.68
CA ARG A 277 12.56 -7.21 -17.39
C ARG A 277 11.46 -6.82 -16.40
N ILE A 278 11.05 -7.75 -15.56
CA ILE A 278 9.98 -7.53 -14.57
C ILE A 278 10.39 -6.47 -13.54
N ILE A 279 11.60 -6.53 -12.99
CA ILE A 279 12.09 -5.57 -12.00
C ILE A 279 12.18 -4.15 -12.59
N GLN A 280 12.68 -4.02 -13.82
CA GLN A 280 12.71 -2.74 -14.51
C GLN A 280 11.30 -2.20 -14.78
N LEU A 281 10.34 -3.06 -15.15
CA LEU A 281 8.96 -2.67 -15.39
C LEU A 281 8.27 -2.16 -14.10
N ILE A 282 8.47 -2.84 -12.98
CA ILE A 282 7.96 -2.43 -11.65
C ILE A 282 8.42 -1.02 -11.27
N CYS A 283 9.65 -0.66 -11.64
CA CYS A 283 10.26 0.63 -11.28
C CYS A 283 9.77 1.84 -12.10
N ARG A 284 9.01 1.66 -13.18
CA ARG A 284 8.72 2.74 -14.15
C ARG A 284 7.65 3.74 -13.73
N TRP A 285 6.79 3.42 -12.79
CA TRP A 285 5.73 4.34 -12.37
C TRP A 285 6.31 5.66 -11.86
N ASN A 286 5.67 6.79 -12.20
CA ASN A 286 6.12 8.15 -11.93
C ASN A 286 7.47 8.54 -12.55
N ASN A 287 7.96 7.77 -13.52
CA ASN A 287 9.18 8.05 -14.27
C ASN A 287 10.40 8.46 -13.39
N PRO A 288 10.80 7.64 -12.40
CA PRO A 288 11.87 7.99 -11.44
C PRO A 288 13.26 7.94 -12.06
N GLY A 289 13.35 7.71 -13.37
CA GLY A 289 14.57 7.45 -14.11
C GLY A 289 14.99 5.97 -14.09
N PRO A 290 15.95 5.58 -14.94
CA PRO A 290 16.34 4.19 -15.11
C PRO A 290 17.14 3.66 -13.93
N LEU A 291 16.98 2.36 -13.64
CA LEU A 291 17.84 1.60 -12.74
C LEU A 291 19.10 1.17 -13.50
N THR A 292 20.19 1.90 -13.33
CA THR A 292 21.45 1.71 -14.08
C THR A 292 22.58 1.23 -13.17
N ALA A 293 23.73 0.85 -13.75
CA ALA A 293 24.91 0.49 -12.94
C ALA A 293 25.41 1.65 -12.06
N LYS A 294 25.28 2.90 -12.50
CA LYS A 294 25.60 4.10 -11.71
C LYS A 294 24.57 4.39 -10.62
N ARG A 295 23.29 4.07 -10.88
CA ARG A 295 22.20 4.18 -9.95
C ARG A 295 21.70 2.77 -9.63
N GLY A 296 22.47 2.01 -8.86
CA GLY A 296 22.26 0.57 -8.63
C GLY A 296 21.10 0.22 -7.69
N TYR A 297 20.40 1.21 -7.13
CA TYR A 297 19.16 1.02 -6.38
C TYR A 297 18.14 2.12 -6.68
N LEU A 298 16.88 1.81 -6.48
CA LEU A 298 15.76 2.73 -6.69
C LEU A 298 14.68 2.47 -5.64
N VAL A 299 14.23 3.54 -4.98
CA VAL A 299 13.02 3.53 -4.15
C VAL A 299 11.93 4.25 -4.93
N ASN A 300 10.77 3.62 -5.09
CA ASN A 300 9.64 4.17 -5.84
C ASN A 300 8.32 3.63 -5.27
N THR A 301 7.22 4.09 -5.83
CA THR A 301 5.88 3.54 -5.61
C THR A 301 5.35 2.97 -6.92
N MET A 302 4.44 2.02 -6.87
CA MET A 302 3.65 1.53 -8.00
C MET A 302 2.33 2.30 -8.13
N TYR A 303 1.58 2.07 -9.20
CA TYR A 303 0.26 2.66 -9.38
C TYR A 303 -0.71 2.36 -8.22
N ASP A 304 -0.67 1.11 -7.71
CA ASP A 304 -1.45 0.66 -6.56
C ASP A 304 -0.88 1.16 -5.21
N LYS A 305 0.07 2.11 -5.28
CA LYS A 305 0.76 2.73 -4.13
C LYS A 305 1.66 1.79 -3.33
N SER A 306 1.86 0.56 -3.80
CA SER A 306 2.85 -0.33 -3.21
C SER A 306 4.24 0.30 -3.23
N ARG A 307 4.93 0.29 -2.09
CA ARG A 307 6.31 0.77 -1.99
C ARG A 307 7.27 -0.25 -2.60
N VAL A 308 8.19 0.22 -3.41
CA VAL A 308 9.18 -0.60 -4.10
C VAL A 308 10.59 -0.16 -3.71
N LEU A 309 11.43 -1.12 -3.35
CA LEU A 309 12.88 -0.98 -3.36
C LEU A 309 13.42 -1.99 -4.37
N ALA A 310 14.05 -1.51 -5.43
CA ALA A 310 14.74 -2.35 -6.41
C ALA A 310 16.25 -2.15 -6.34
N VAL A 311 17.00 -3.23 -6.50
CA VAL A 311 18.47 -3.22 -6.51
C VAL A 311 19.00 -4.11 -7.64
N ARG A 312 20.19 -3.78 -8.13
CA ARG A 312 20.87 -4.53 -9.20
C ARG A 312 22.37 -4.64 -8.96
N PRO A 313 23.06 -5.57 -9.63
CA PRO A 313 24.53 -5.57 -9.66
C PRO A 313 25.10 -4.24 -10.20
N PRO A 314 26.23 -3.70 -9.68
CA PRO A 314 27.08 -4.29 -8.64
C PRO A 314 26.70 -3.94 -7.18
N VAL A 315 25.62 -3.19 -6.93
CA VAL A 315 25.18 -2.83 -5.57
C VAL A 315 24.66 -4.05 -4.80
N SER A 316 24.06 -5.00 -5.50
CA SER A 316 23.67 -6.31 -4.98
C SER A 316 24.29 -7.42 -5.80
N GLU A 317 24.31 -8.62 -5.28
CA GLU A 317 24.84 -9.80 -5.97
C GLU A 317 23.95 -10.24 -7.15
N TYR A 318 22.65 -9.96 -7.06
CA TYR A 318 21.64 -10.31 -8.06
C TYR A 318 20.58 -9.21 -8.17
N TRP A 319 19.79 -9.24 -9.23
CA TRP A 319 18.61 -8.39 -9.36
C TRP A 319 17.59 -8.76 -8.29
N ALA A 320 17.23 -7.79 -7.43
CA ALA A 320 16.24 -8.02 -6.40
C ALA A 320 15.25 -6.86 -6.29
N VAL A 321 14.02 -7.18 -5.90
CA VAL A 321 12.99 -6.20 -5.59
C VAL A 321 12.23 -6.58 -4.34
N PHE A 322 11.91 -5.57 -3.54
CA PHE A 322 11.10 -5.66 -2.34
C PHE A 322 9.85 -4.83 -2.56
N ILE A 323 8.69 -5.47 -2.52
CA ILE A 323 7.40 -4.80 -2.68
C ILE A 323 6.64 -4.91 -1.38
N ARG A 324 6.27 -3.76 -0.82
CA ARG A 324 5.37 -3.66 0.32
C ARG A 324 4.04 -3.09 -0.11
N LYS A 325 2.99 -3.85 0.14
CA LYS A 325 1.62 -3.44 -0.17
C LYS A 325 0.95 -2.89 1.08
N PHE A 326 0.18 -1.84 0.89
CA PHE A 326 -0.61 -1.21 1.94
C PHE A 326 -2.08 -1.49 1.66
N THR A 327 -2.53 -2.66 2.08
CA THR A 327 -3.94 -3.04 1.92
C THR A 327 -4.64 -2.84 3.26
N ILE A 328 -5.24 -1.67 3.44
CA ILE A 328 -6.08 -1.39 4.60
C ILE A 328 -7.52 -1.41 4.14
N SER A 329 -8.20 -2.53 4.35
CA SER A 329 -9.62 -2.67 4.02
C SER A 329 -10.52 -1.94 5.03
N ASP A 330 -10.14 -1.93 6.30
CA ASP A 330 -10.79 -1.17 7.38
C ASP A 330 -9.74 -0.83 8.46
N PRO A 331 -9.41 0.46 8.62
CA PRO A 331 -8.48 0.90 9.65
C PRO A 331 -9.18 1.04 11.01
N SER A 332 -10.07 0.12 11.42
CA SER A 332 -10.67 0.21 12.75
C SER A 332 -9.68 -0.24 13.82
N PRO A 333 -9.54 0.50 14.93
CA PRO A 333 -8.72 0.08 16.06
C PRO A 333 -9.20 -1.25 16.64
N GLU A 334 -10.50 -1.52 16.59
CA GLU A 334 -11.11 -2.77 16.99
C GLU A 334 -10.52 -3.95 16.23
N TYR A 335 -10.38 -3.82 14.90
CA TYR A 335 -9.76 -4.86 14.07
C TYR A 335 -8.30 -5.15 14.46
N LEU A 336 -7.57 -4.14 14.93
CA LEU A 336 -6.16 -4.27 15.32
C LEU A 336 -5.99 -4.83 16.73
N ILE A 337 -6.84 -4.42 17.69
CA ILE A 337 -6.68 -4.61 19.12
C ILE A 337 -7.60 -5.73 19.64
N ILE A 338 -8.88 -5.70 19.24
CA ILE A 338 -9.86 -6.69 19.68
C ILE A 338 -9.76 -7.93 18.77
N LYS A 339 -9.09 -8.95 19.27
CA LYS A 339 -9.09 -10.27 18.67
C LYS A 339 -9.96 -11.19 19.53
N GLU A 340 -10.42 -12.31 18.97
CA GLU A 340 -11.26 -13.27 19.69
C GLU A 340 -10.67 -13.72 21.04
N TYR A 341 -9.35 -13.71 21.16
CA TYR A 341 -8.61 -14.09 22.37
C TYR A 341 -8.31 -12.90 23.31
N THR A 342 -8.50 -11.63 22.86
CA THR A 342 -8.11 -10.44 23.66
C THR A 342 -9.22 -10.06 24.63
N LYS A 343 -8.90 -10.00 25.91
CA LYS A 343 -9.80 -9.57 26.97
C LYS A 343 -9.58 -8.10 27.30
N ARG A 344 -10.67 -7.37 27.54
CA ARG A 344 -10.66 -5.92 27.85
C ARG A 344 -9.97 -5.07 26.78
N GLY A 345 -10.05 -5.45 25.49
CA GLY A 345 -9.51 -4.67 24.40
C GLY A 345 -10.21 -3.31 24.23
N ASP A 346 -11.48 -3.21 24.60
CA ASP A 346 -12.28 -1.99 24.69
C ASP A 346 -11.63 -0.92 25.56
N LEU A 347 -10.95 -1.32 26.64
CA LEU A 347 -10.24 -0.41 27.53
C LEU A 347 -9.11 0.36 26.81
N ALA A 348 -8.30 -0.34 25.99
CA ALA A 348 -7.25 0.29 25.22
C ALA A 348 -7.81 1.23 24.14
N ILE A 349 -8.89 0.82 23.48
CA ILE A 349 -9.55 1.62 22.44
C ILE A 349 -10.13 2.90 23.05
N LYS A 350 -10.87 2.77 24.15
CA LYS A 350 -11.50 3.92 24.81
C LYS A 350 -10.47 4.91 25.34
N LEU A 351 -9.36 4.41 25.90
CA LEU A 351 -8.27 5.27 26.34
C LEU A 351 -7.66 6.06 25.19
N ILE A 352 -7.41 5.41 24.05
CA ILE A 352 -6.89 6.06 22.83
C ILE A 352 -7.92 7.08 22.30
N GLU A 353 -9.20 6.74 22.28
CA GLU A 353 -10.26 7.68 21.90
C GLU A 353 -10.19 8.97 22.72
N PHE A 354 -10.10 8.86 24.06
CA PHE A 354 -9.99 10.04 24.92
C PHE A 354 -8.70 10.84 24.70
N LEU A 355 -7.56 10.16 24.44
CA LEU A 355 -6.31 10.84 24.14
C LEU A 355 -6.42 11.66 22.82
N MET A 356 -7.05 11.13 21.79
CA MET A 356 -7.24 11.84 20.53
C MET A 356 -8.26 12.97 20.64
N ARG A 357 -9.41 12.73 21.24
CA ARG A 357 -10.45 13.74 21.47
C ARG A 357 -9.98 14.85 22.43
N GLY A 358 -9.14 14.50 23.40
CA GLY A 358 -8.51 15.43 24.34
C GLY A 358 -7.27 16.14 23.78
N CYS A 359 -6.97 15.97 22.49
CA CYS A 359 -5.88 16.67 21.82
C CYS A 359 -4.52 16.48 22.50
N ILE A 360 -4.20 15.25 22.87
CA ILE A 360 -2.93 14.90 23.51
C ILE A 360 -1.92 14.45 22.46
N THR A 361 -0.75 15.09 22.47
CA THR A 361 0.37 14.68 21.60
C THR A 361 0.87 13.28 22.03
N CYS A 362 0.77 12.35 21.10
CA CYS A 362 1.11 10.95 21.31
C CYS A 362 2.16 10.47 20.31
N ALA A 363 3.18 9.78 20.83
CA ALA A 363 4.05 8.93 20.03
C ALA A 363 3.41 7.55 19.86
N VAL A 364 3.53 6.97 18.67
CA VAL A 364 3.21 5.58 18.40
C VAL A 364 4.54 4.86 18.18
N THR A 365 4.98 4.08 19.17
CA THR A 365 6.30 3.46 19.15
C THR A 365 6.26 1.96 18.97
N GLY A 366 7.41 1.35 18.72
CA GLY A 366 7.54 -0.10 18.58
C GLY A 366 8.45 -0.52 17.43
N ARG A 367 8.74 -1.81 17.38
CA ARG A 367 9.60 -2.42 16.37
C ARG A 367 9.04 -2.27 14.95
N GLN A 368 9.89 -2.44 13.95
CA GLN A 368 9.45 -2.48 12.55
C GLN A 368 8.46 -3.64 12.35
N GLY A 369 7.35 -3.39 11.65
CA GLY A 369 6.30 -4.39 11.42
C GLY A 369 5.31 -4.58 12.57
N SER A 370 5.41 -3.83 13.68
CA SER A 370 4.48 -3.93 14.83
C SER A 370 3.09 -3.34 14.55
N GLY A 371 2.90 -2.62 13.44
CA GLY A 371 1.59 -2.05 13.07
C GLY A 371 1.42 -0.57 13.42
N LYS A 372 2.51 0.18 13.65
CA LYS A 372 2.47 1.63 13.97
C LYS A 372 1.67 2.43 12.95
N THR A 373 2.01 2.33 11.67
CA THR A 373 1.32 3.04 10.57
C THR A 373 -0.17 2.69 10.51
N THR A 374 -0.50 1.41 10.72
CA THR A 374 -1.89 0.94 10.74
C THR A 374 -2.67 1.53 11.91
N LEU A 375 -2.08 1.54 13.11
CA LEU A 375 -2.71 2.17 14.28
C LEU A 375 -2.87 3.68 14.07
N MET A 376 -1.85 4.37 13.57
CA MET A 376 -1.93 5.79 13.25
C MET A 376 -3.07 6.10 12.28
N SER A 377 -3.22 5.32 11.21
CA SER A 377 -4.35 5.49 10.28
C SER A 377 -5.70 5.26 10.97
N ALA A 378 -5.78 4.29 11.89
CA ALA A 378 -7.00 3.93 12.57
C ALA A 378 -7.49 4.99 13.56
N ILE A 379 -6.58 5.60 14.33
CA ILE A 379 -6.93 6.53 15.41
C ILE A 379 -7.37 7.91 14.92
N ILE A 380 -7.16 8.23 13.65
CA ILE A 380 -7.63 9.49 13.03
C ILE A 380 -9.14 9.65 13.14
N ARG A 381 -9.91 8.56 13.16
CA ARG A 381 -11.37 8.59 13.33
C ARG A 381 -11.82 9.25 14.63
N TYR A 382 -10.99 9.24 15.66
CA TYR A 382 -11.30 9.84 16.96
C TYR A 382 -10.96 11.33 17.05
N ILE A 383 -10.23 11.87 16.08
CA ILE A 383 -9.95 13.31 16.00
C ILE A 383 -11.23 14.03 15.60
N ASP A 384 -11.52 15.16 16.25
CA ASP A 384 -12.70 15.97 15.94
C ASP A 384 -12.71 16.33 14.43
N PRO A 385 -13.82 16.09 13.72
CA PRO A 385 -13.93 16.39 12.29
C PRO A 385 -13.68 17.83 11.89
N ARG A 386 -13.82 18.78 12.79
CA ARG A 386 -13.59 20.21 12.56
C ARG A 386 -12.11 20.57 12.42
N TYR A 387 -11.20 19.69 12.87
CA TYR A 387 -9.76 19.97 12.79
C TYR A 387 -9.19 19.63 11.43
N THR A 388 -8.35 20.54 10.92
CA THR A 388 -7.51 20.33 9.75
C THR A 388 -6.35 19.41 10.10
N ILE A 389 -6.05 18.45 9.23
CA ILE A 389 -4.98 17.47 9.44
C ILE A 389 -3.90 17.67 8.39
N ARG A 390 -2.66 17.79 8.85
CA ARG A 390 -1.49 17.96 7.99
C ARG A 390 -0.52 16.81 8.25
N VAL A 391 -0.14 16.14 7.18
CA VAL A 391 0.60 14.87 7.23
C VAL A 391 1.94 15.07 6.54
N LEU A 392 3.02 14.67 7.20
CA LEU A 392 4.34 14.52 6.61
C LEU A 392 4.71 13.05 6.57
N GLU A 393 5.10 12.56 5.41
CA GLU A 393 5.59 11.19 5.20
C GLU A 393 6.89 11.20 4.39
N MET A 394 7.81 10.31 4.74
CA MET A 394 9.01 10.05 3.91
C MET A 394 8.64 9.25 2.66
N ALA A 395 7.70 8.34 2.82
CA ALA A 395 7.06 7.60 1.74
C ALA A 395 5.58 7.42 2.10
N PRO A 396 4.65 7.53 1.15
CA PRO A 396 3.22 7.42 1.41
C PRO A 396 2.88 6.03 1.98
N GLU A 397 2.35 5.99 3.19
CA GLU A 397 1.92 4.76 3.87
C GLU A 397 0.55 4.90 4.54
N LEU A 398 0.17 6.12 4.94
CA LEU A 398 -1.02 6.38 5.73
C LEU A 398 -2.30 6.49 4.89
N TYR A 399 -2.21 7.01 3.66
CA TYR A 399 -3.33 7.17 2.71
C TYR A 399 -4.61 7.78 3.31
N LEU A 400 -4.46 8.71 4.26
CA LEU A 400 -5.57 9.23 5.07
C LEU A 400 -6.66 9.92 4.25
N ARG A 401 -6.32 10.56 3.11
CA ARG A 401 -7.32 11.20 2.24
C ARG A 401 -8.28 10.21 1.59
N GLU A 402 -7.83 8.98 1.38
CA GLU A 402 -8.65 7.91 0.79
C GLU A 402 -9.49 7.21 1.83
N ILE A 403 -8.90 7.01 3.01
CA ILE A 403 -9.60 6.41 4.15
C ILE A 403 -10.68 7.36 4.69
N TYR A 404 -10.38 8.66 4.71
CA TYR A 404 -11.25 9.70 5.26
C TYR A 404 -11.52 10.83 4.24
N PRO A 405 -12.24 10.53 3.13
CA PRO A 405 -12.38 11.48 2.01
C PRO A 405 -13.16 12.75 2.36
N SER A 406 -13.97 12.72 3.41
CA SER A 406 -14.74 13.88 3.92
C SER A 406 -13.94 14.80 4.85
N ARG A 407 -12.70 14.44 5.22
CA ARG A 407 -11.87 15.22 6.15
C ARG A 407 -10.96 16.21 5.41
N ASN A 408 -10.68 17.35 6.04
CA ASN A 408 -9.69 18.30 5.53
C ASN A 408 -8.27 17.80 5.81
N ILE A 409 -7.70 17.03 4.88
CA ILE A 409 -6.38 16.41 5.00
C ILE A 409 -5.49 16.83 3.84
N LEU A 410 -4.28 17.31 4.15
CA LEU A 410 -3.19 17.54 3.21
C LEU A 410 -2.00 16.66 3.62
N SER A 411 -1.54 15.81 2.71
CA SER A 411 -0.33 14.99 2.89
C SER A 411 0.78 15.52 1.99
N LEU A 412 1.95 15.76 2.56
CA LEU A 412 3.19 16.06 1.85
C LEU A 412 4.17 14.91 2.04
N GLN A 413 4.97 14.67 1.03
CA GLN A 413 6.03 13.66 1.05
C GLN A 413 7.35 14.26 0.61
N GLU A 414 8.44 13.68 1.11
CA GLU A 414 9.78 13.99 0.64
C GLU A 414 9.94 13.53 -0.82
N THR A 415 10.63 14.35 -1.61
CA THR A 415 10.97 14.05 -2.99
C THR A 415 12.47 14.24 -3.21
N THR A 416 12.97 13.95 -4.41
CA THR A 416 14.39 14.23 -4.75
C THR A 416 14.72 15.70 -4.79
N THR A 417 13.74 16.59 -4.86
CA THR A 417 13.89 18.05 -4.99
C THR A 417 13.39 18.84 -3.79
N VAL A 418 12.54 18.24 -2.95
CA VAL A 418 11.96 18.88 -1.76
C VAL A 418 12.18 17.97 -0.57
N SER A 419 12.94 18.42 0.40
CA SER A 419 13.24 17.67 1.62
C SER A 419 12.03 17.59 2.56
N ALA A 420 12.03 16.59 3.45
CA ALA A 420 11.02 16.47 4.50
C ALA A 420 10.96 17.71 5.41
N ALA A 421 12.11 18.34 5.64
CA ALA A 421 12.21 19.59 6.41
C ALA A 421 11.49 20.77 5.74
N GLU A 422 11.66 20.93 4.43
CA GLU A 422 10.95 21.96 3.64
C GLU A 422 9.45 21.67 3.58
N CYS A 423 9.05 20.40 3.45
CA CYS A 423 7.65 19.99 3.55
C CYS A 423 7.03 20.38 4.89
N GLN A 424 7.77 20.19 6.00
CA GLN A 424 7.31 20.56 7.34
C GLN A 424 7.15 22.07 7.50
N ASP A 425 8.06 22.88 6.93
CA ASP A 425 7.94 24.34 6.92
C ASP A 425 6.76 24.82 6.07
N ALA A 426 6.42 24.12 5.00
CA ALA A 426 5.21 24.38 4.21
C ALA A 426 3.93 24.04 5.01
N LEU A 427 3.93 22.91 5.74
CA LEU A 427 2.78 22.52 6.57
C LEU A 427 2.49 23.53 7.68
N LYS A 428 3.50 24.18 8.28
CA LYS A 428 3.32 25.26 9.25
C LYS A 428 2.48 26.43 8.72
N LYS A 429 2.53 26.67 7.40
CA LYS A 429 1.81 27.76 6.72
C LYS A 429 0.41 27.35 6.25
N SER A 430 -0.02 26.12 6.51
CA SER A 430 -1.24 25.50 5.97
C SER A 430 -2.32 25.25 7.02
N ASP A 431 -2.41 26.05 8.07
CA ASP A 431 -3.41 25.92 9.15
C ASP A 431 -3.47 24.51 9.76
N ALA A 432 -2.33 24.02 10.23
CA ALA A 432 -2.17 22.71 10.80
C ALA A 432 -2.73 22.60 12.22
N ALA A 433 -4.04 22.36 12.38
CA ALA A 433 -4.61 22.11 13.71
C ALA A 433 -4.03 20.80 14.28
N VAL A 434 -3.96 19.74 13.48
CA VAL A 434 -3.35 18.46 13.84
C VAL A 434 -2.19 18.17 12.91
N SER A 435 -1.01 17.93 13.47
CA SER A 435 0.17 17.49 12.74
C SER A 435 0.34 15.98 12.87
N ILE A 436 0.56 15.30 11.75
CA ILE A 436 0.88 13.89 11.72
C ILE A 436 2.23 13.70 11.03
N VAL A 437 3.17 13.05 11.71
CA VAL A 437 4.46 12.68 11.14
C VAL A 437 4.51 11.17 11.04
N GLY A 438 4.47 10.65 9.80
CA GLY A 438 4.40 9.22 9.51
C GLY A 438 5.53 8.44 10.18
N GLU A 439 6.75 8.96 10.12
CA GLU A 439 7.92 8.42 10.80
C GLU A 439 8.92 9.54 11.13
N VAL A 440 9.42 9.57 12.34
CA VAL A 440 10.50 10.46 12.76
C VAL A 440 11.82 9.69 12.57
N ALA A 441 12.40 9.81 11.37
CA ALA A 441 13.56 9.03 10.95
C ALA A 441 14.89 9.81 11.05
N THR A 442 14.85 11.15 11.10
CA THR A 442 16.04 12.01 11.13
C THR A 442 15.97 13.06 12.23
N ASP A 443 17.13 13.57 12.64
CA ASP A 443 17.25 14.61 13.66
C ASP A 443 16.49 15.89 13.25
N SER A 444 16.58 16.27 11.99
CA SER A 444 15.92 17.45 11.46
C SER A 444 14.39 17.36 11.54
N ILE A 445 13.80 16.21 11.20
CA ILE A 445 12.36 15.98 11.32
C ILE A 445 11.94 16.02 12.78
N ALA A 446 12.72 15.41 13.69
CA ALA A 446 12.45 15.40 15.11
C ALA A 446 12.43 16.84 15.69
N ALA A 447 13.47 17.63 15.41
CA ALA A 447 13.57 19.00 15.90
C ALA A 447 12.43 19.88 15.41
N ARG A 448 12.10 19.84 14.11
CA ARG A 448 11.00 20.62 13.54
C ARG A 448 9.63 20.16 14.02
N MET A 449 9.42 18.87 14.24
CA MET A 449 8.18 18.33 14.81
C MET A 449 7.95 18.87 16.22
N ILE A 450 8.96 18.85 17.08
CA ILE A 450 8.83 19.41 18.43
C ILE A 450 8.54 20.92 18.37
N GLN A 451 9.24 21.67 17.53
CA GLN A 451 8.96 23.11 17.33
C GLN A 451 7.53 23.35 16.84
N MET A 452 7.04 22.53 15.92
CA MET A 452 5.66 22.62 15.42
C MET A 452 4.63 22.32 16.52
N GLY A 453 4.88 21.32 17.33
CA GLY A 453 4.05 20.97 18.49
C GLY A 453 4.02 22.05 19.57
N MET A 454 5.06 22.90 19.66
CA MET A 454 5.10 24.02 20.60
C MET A 454 4.34 25.27 20.09
N THR A 455 4.28 25.48 18.78
CA THR A 455 3.92 26.81 18.25
C THR A 455 2.79 26.80 17.23
N ALA A 456 2.60 25.74 16.47
CA ALA A 456 1.75 25.75 15.28
C ALA A 456 0.59 24.77 15.31
N SER A 457 0.68 23.65 16.01
CA SER A 457 -0.37 22.64 16.08
C SER A 457 -1.00 22.54 17.48
N ILE A 458 -2.27 22.16 17.54
CA ILE A 458 -2.96 21.87 18.80
C ILE A 458 -2.34 20.62 19.44
N PHE A 459 -2.11 19.58 18.62
CA PHE A 459 -1.39 18.37 19.02
C PHE A 459 -0.78 17.66 17.82
N THR A 460 0.12 16.73 18.10
CA THR A 460 0.88 15.98 17.10
C THR A 460 0.77 14.48 17.35
N ILE A 461 0.68 13.70 16.29
CA ILE A 461 0.77 12.23 16.31
C ILE A 461 1.95 11.84 15.43
N PHE A 462 2.84 10.99 15.92
CA PHE A 462 4.00 10.57 15.14
C PHE A 462 4.44 9.15 15.48
N SER A 463 5.12 8.47 14.54
CA SER A 463 5.73 7.18 14.83
C SER A 463 7.22 7.29 15.08
N HIS A 464 7.72 6.40 15.95
CA HIS A 464 9.15 6.30 16.29
C HIS A 464 9.54 4.86 16.64
N HIS A 465 10.84 4.53 16.58
CA HIS A 465 11.38 3.20 16.86
C HIS A 465 11.92 3.01 18.29
N ALA A 466 11.55 3.87 19.22
CA ALA A 466 11.96 3.73 20.63
C ALA A 466 11.38 2.47 21.29
N ASN A 467 12.15 1.84 22.15
CA ASN A 467 11.71 0.67 22.92
C ASN A 467 11.02 1.04 24.24
N THR A 468 11.41 2.15 24.83
CA THR A 468 10.82 2.66 26.06
C THR A 468 10.46 4.14 25.95
N PRO A 469 9.51 4.66 26.77
CA PRO A 469 9.21 6.09 26.79
C PRO A 469 10.43 6.92 27.16
N LYS A 470 11.33 6.39 27.99
CA LYS A 470 12.61 7.04 28.34
C LYS A 470 13.52 7.16 27.12
N ASP A 471 13.69 6.06 26.35
CA ASP A 471 14.50 6.09 25.13
C ASP A 471 13.91 7.06 24.10
N LEU A 472 12.58 7.15 24.01
CA LEU A 472 11.90 8.10 23.12
C LEU A 472 12.30 9.54 23.45
N VAL A 473 12.17 9.95 24.73
CA VAL A 473 12.50 11.31 25.15
C VAL A 473 13.97 11.60 24.92
N LEU A 474 14.86 10.68 25.30
CA LEU A 474 16.32 10.87 25.18
C LEU A 474 16.76 10.93 23.69
N THR A 475 16.16 10.12 22.83
CA THR A 475 16.47 10.17 21.40
C THR A 475 16.02 11.49 20.78
N LEU A 476 14.77 11.92 21.02
CA LEU A 476 14.26 13.19 20.54
C LEU A 476 15.06 14.38 21.09
N ARG A 477 15.45 14.35 22.37
CA ARG A 477 16.36 15.34 22.97
C ARG A 477 17.67 15.45 22.21
N ASN A 478 18.31 14.31 21.94
CA ASN A 478 19.57 14.26 21.22
C ASN A 478 19.42 14.83 19.80
N SER A 479 18.30 14.52 19.13
CA SER A 479 17.99 15.08 17.82
C SER A 479 17.83 16.61 17.85
N LEU A 480 17.22 17.17 18.89
CA LEU A 480 17.11 18.63 19.07
C LEU A 480 18.49 19.28 19.26
N VAL A 481 19.38 18.62 19.98
CA VAL A 481 20.75 19.10 20.17
C VAL A 481 21.54 19.04 18.87
N ASN A 482 21.41 17.96 18.12
CA ASN A 482 22.16 17.76 16.87
C ASN A 482 21.75 18.71 15.75
N ASP A 483 20.46 18.91 15.53
CA ASP A 483 19.92 19.70 14.40
C ASP A 483 19.44 21.10 14.84
N GLY A 484 18.94 21.21 16.05
CA GLY A 484 18.16 22.40 16.48
C GLY A 484 18.98 23.56 17.05
N GLY A 485 20.28 23.47 17.09
CA GLY A 485 21.14 24.53 17.66
C GLY A 485 21.01 24.70 19.19
N PHE A 486 20.50 23.70 19.88
CA PHE A 486 20.45 23.70 21.35
C PHE A 486 21.81 23.30 21.92
N SER A 487 22.41 24.20 22.70
CA SER A 487 23.65 23.91 23.43
C SER A 487 23.39 23.23 24.79
N ASN A 488 22.15 23.24 25.28
CA ASN A 488 21.78 22.71 26.59
C ASN A 488 20.80 21.54 26.44
N MET A 489 21.25 20.35 26.87
CA MET A 489 20.46 19.11 26.88
C MET A 489 19.22 19.21 27.76
N GLU A 490 19.30 19.89 28.91
CA GLU A 490 18.18 20.05 29.85
C GLU A 490 17.04 20.87 29.22
N THR A 491 17.37 21.94 28.50
CA THR A 491 16.39 22.76 27.77
C THR A 491 15.77 21.94 26.63
N ALA A 492 16.55 21.18 25.88
CA ALA A 492 16.04 20.32 24.84
C ALA A 492 15.11 19.21 25.39
N GLU A 493 15.49 18.58 26.52
CA GLU A 493 14.67 17.57 27.19
C GLU A 493 13.34 18.14 27.67
N LYS A 494 13.37 19.34 28.27
CA LYS A 494 12.16 20.05 28.69
C LYS A 494 11.22 20.32 27.53
N GLN A 495 11.72 20.78 26.38
CA GLN A 495 10.90 21.00 25.20
C GLN A 495 10.27 19.71 24.66
N VAL A 496 11.02 18.62 24.64
CA VAL A 496 10.46 17.32 24.25
C VAL A 496 9.31 16.92 25.16
N THR A 497 9.49 17.01 26.48
CA THR A 497 8.48 16.62 27.47
C THR A 497 7.33 17.61 27.58
N ASP A 498 7.52 18.86 27.14
CA ASP A 498 6.42 19.84 27.00
C ASP A 498 5.48 19.47 25.85
N VAL A 499 6.01 18.88 24.78
CA VAL A 499 5.24 18.50 23.58
C VAL A 499 4.70 17.08 23.71
N VAL A 500 5.55 16.08 23.95
CA VAL A 500 5.20 14.66 23.95
C VAL A 500 4.69 14.26 25.32
N LYS A 501 3.41 13.92 25.41
CA LYS A 501 2.74 13.58 26.67
C LYS A 501 2.47 12.10 26.84
N CYS A 502 2.28 11.36 25.75
CA CYS A 502 1.97 9.93 25.81
C CYS A 502 2.79 9.13 24.78
N ASP A 503 3.08 7.88 25.14
CA ASP A 503 3.66 6.86 24.29
C ASP A 503 2.71 5.66 24.21
N ILE A 504 2.29 5.31 22.99
CA ILE A 504 1.49 4.12 22.67
C ILE A 504 2.43 3.11 22.04
N HIS A 505 2.88 2.13 22.79
CA HIS A 505 3.88 1.15 22.36
C HIS A 505 3.24 -0.11 21.82
N LEU A 506 3.59 -0.47 20.57
CA LEU A 506 3.15 -1.71 19.92
C LEU A 506 4.27 -2.72 19.87
N ASP A 507 3.90 -3.99 20.05
CA ASP A 507 4.80 -5.11 19.85
C ASP A 507 4.10 -6.26 19.12
N TYR A 508 4.84 -7.33 18.82
CA TYR A 508 4.31 -8.55 18.24
C TYR A 508 5.06 -9.77 18.74
N THR A 509 4.34 -10.87 18.78
CA THR A 509 4.88 -12.20 19.15
C THR A 509 5.60 -12.85 17.96
N PRO A 510 6.44 -13.87 18.16
CA PRO A 510 7.12 -14.59 17.08
C PRO A 510 6.16 -15.21 16.04
N ASP A 511 4.94 -15.56 16.44
CA ASP A 511 3.87 -16.07 15.56
C ASP A 511 3.13 -14.96 14.81
N GLY A 512 3.55 -13.69 14.95
CA GLY A 512 3.04 -12.55 14.20
C GLY A 512 1.82 -11.87 14.79
N ARG A 513 1.37 -12.23 16.01
CA ARG A 513 0.27 -11.53 16.71
C ARG A 513 0.74 -10.15 17.15
N ARG A 514 0.02 -9.10 16.74
CA ARG A 514 0.29 -7.71 17.12
C ARG A 514 -0.61 -7.28 18.25
N TYR A 515 -0.08 -6.44 19.13
CA TYR A 515 -0.83 -5.90 20.29
C TYR A 515 -0.22 -4.56 20.73
N ILE A 516 -1.00 -3.76 21.45
CA ILE A 516 -0.48 -2.60 22.18
C ILE A 516 0.10 -3.13 23.49
N ASP A 517 1.42 -3.10 23.62
CA ASP A 517 2.08 -3.57 24.86
C ASP A 517 1.74 -2.68 26.04
N ARG A 518 1.82 -1.36 25.85
CA ARG A 518 1.52 -0.38 26.91
C ARG A 518 1.13 0.97 26.35
N ILE A 519 0.41 1.74 27.19
CA ILE A 519 0.20 3.17 27.01
C ILE A 519 0.81 3.84 28.23
N SER A 520 1.74 4.78 28.00
CA SER A 520 2.50 5.44 29.07
C SER A 520 2.36 6.96 28.97
N GLU A 521 2.28 7.61 30.12
CA GLU A 521 2.38 9.06 30.27
C GLU A 521 3.85 9.47 30.46
N ILE A 522 4.23 10.61 29.90
CA ILE A 522 5.52 11.29 30.09
C ILE A 522 5.23 12.58 30.85
N THR A 523 5.76 12.69 32.05
CA THR A 523 5.51 13.82 32.96
C THR A 523 6.83 14.48 33.33
N GLN A 524 6.89 15.79 33.25
CA GLN A 524 8.04 16.55 33.81
C GLN A 524 8.09 16.35 35.31
N LEU A 525 9.28 16.24 35.84
CA LEU A 525 9.49 16.38 37.28
C LEU A 525 9.38 17.88 37.63
N ASP A 526 8.67 18.16 38.70
CA ASP A 526 8.53 19.53 39.19
C ASP A 526 9.93 20.17 39.36
N GLU A 527 10.07 21.43 38.87
CA GLU A 527 11.26 22.23 39.03
C GLU A 527 11.64 22.47 40.48
N GLY A 528 10.79 22.01 41.41
CA GLY A 528 10.79 22.33 42.80
C GLY A 528 11.46 21.34 43.76
N ILE A 529 12.33 20.41 43.27
CA ILE A 529 13.17 19.71 44.27
C ILE A 529 14.27 20.70 44.71
N PRO A 530 14.15 21.29 45.91
CA PRO A 530 15.14 22.25 46.36
C PRO A 530 16.49 21.57 46.48
N TYR A 531 17.56 22.35 46.34
CA TYR A 531 18.86 21.88 46.79
C TYR A 531 18.78 21.57 48.31
N PRO A 532 19.60 20.65 48.82
CA PRO A 532 19.71 20.44 50.27
C PRO A 532 19.97 21.77 50.95
N ASP A 533 19.27 21.98 52.08
CA ASP A 533 19.40 23.20 52.84
C ASP A 533 20.87 23.38 53.32
N TYR A 534 21.35 24.59 53.25
CA TYR A 534 22.65 24.93 53.76
C TYR A 534 22.57 25.04 55.31
N ASN A 535 23.35 24.21 56.01
CA ASN A 535 23.43 24.24 57.46
C ASN A 535 24.69 24.94 57.89
N GLU A 536 24.56 26.11 58.53
CA GLU A 536 25.66 26.92 59.01
C GLU A 536 26.48 26.22 60.10
N ASN A 537 25.90 25.26 60.81
CA ASN A 537 26.61 24.50 61.86
C ASN A 537 27.44 23.33 61.28
N ASP A 538 27.20 22.98 60.03
CA ASP A 538 28.01 21.95 59.29
C ASP A 538 28.19 22.35 57.81
N PRO A 539 29.00 23.40 57.56
CA PRO A 539 29.12 23.98 56.24
C PRO A 539 29.81 23.03 55.22
N VAL A 540 30.71 22.17 55.69
CA VAL A 540 31.43 21.27 54.78
C VAL A 540 30.51 20.17 54.26
N ASN A 541 29.74 19.54 55.11
CA ASN A 541 28.79 18.50 54.71
C ASN A 541 27.65 19.08 53.86
N SER A 542 27.13 20.24 54.25
CA SER A 542 26.13 20.95 53.45
C SER A 542 26.59 21.25 52.04
N MET A 543 27.83 21.76 51.89
CA MET A 543 28.43 22.05 50.61
C MET A 543 28.66 20.79 49.77
N ASN A 544 29.11 19.69 50.44
CA ASN A 544 29.26 18.39 49.79
C ASN A 544 27.91 17.84 49.29
N LEU A 545 26.84 17.96 50.05
CA LEU A 545 25.49 17.53 49.65
C LEU A 545 24.97 18.38 48.47
N ILE A 546 25.12 19.68 48.54
CA ILE A 546 24.73 20.59 47.46
C ILE A 546 25.56 20.33 46.20
N THR A 547 26.87 20.13 46.35
CA THR A 547 27.76 19.82 45.21
C THR A 547 27.42 18.46 44.59
N LYS A 548 27.16 17.44 45.42
CA LYS A 548 26.71 16.14 44.97
C LYS A 548 25.40 16.23 44.17
N GLU A 549 24.41 16.95 44.70
CA GLU A 549 23.11 17.20 44.04
C GLU A 549 23.32 17.95 42.73
N TYR A 550 24.19 18.98 42.71
CA TYR A 550 24.52 19.72 41.49
C TYR A 550 25.05 18.80 40.38
N TYR A 551 26.04 17.96 40.68
CA TYR A 551 26.61 17.03 39.70
C TYR A 551 25.60 15.95 39.29
N GLN A 552 24.80 15.41 40.21
CA GLN A 552 23.80 14.46 39.89
C GLN A 552 22.72 15.02 38.89
N ARG A 553 22.35 16.31 39.09
CA ARG A 553 21.44 16.99 38.14
C ARG A 553 22.07 17.19 36.77
N LYS A 554 23.37 17.41 36.72
CA LYS A 554 24.10 17.65 35.46
C LYS A 554 24.47 16.39 34.69
N THR A 555 24.66 15.28 35.35
CA THR A 555 25.22 14.05 34.74
C THR A 555 24.19 12.89 34.67
N ASP A 556 23.42 12.68 35.72
CA ASP A 556 22.67 11.42 35.91
C ASP A 556 21.15 11.62 35.99
N ARG A 557 20.69 12.84 36.27
CA ARG A 557 19.28 13.10 36.49
C ARG A 557 18.59 13.51 35.20
N VAL A 558 17.53 12.77 34.86
CA VAL A 558 16.56 13.20 33.84
C VAL A 558 15.50 14.08 34.49
N GLY A 559 15.05 15.13 33.78
CA GLY A 559 14.01 16.06 34.26
C GLY A 559 12.58 15.58 34.11
N PHE A 560 12.37 14.27 33.88
CA PHE A 560 11.05 13.70 33.64
C PHE A 560 10.91 12.32 34.28
N THR A 561 9.67 11.90 34.43
CA THR A 561 9.29 10.54 34.81
C THR A 561 8.29 9.95 33.81
N THR A 562 8.15 8.65 33.79
CA THR A 562 7.19 7.94 32.95
C THR A 562 6.30 7.05 33.81
N ARG A 563 5.00 7.02 33.50
CA ARG A 563 4.00 6.19 34.18
C ARG A 563 3.33 5.28 33.16
N VAL A 564 3.21 4.01 33.47
CA VAL A 564 2.46 3.06 32.65
C VAL A 564 0.99 3.13 33.06
N ILE A 565 0.15 3.65 32.19
CA ILE A 565 -1.29 3.81 32.45
C ILE A 565 -2.03 2.51 32.16
N LEU A 566 -1.69 1.87 31.05
CA LEU A 566 -2.29 0.62 30.59
C LEU A 566 -1.19 -0.34 30.13
N LYS A 567 -1.35 -1.63 30.47
CA LYS A 567 -0.42 -2.68 30.02
C LYS A 567 -1.17 -3.93 29.58
N TYR A 568 -0.65 -4.57 28.53
CA TYR A 568 -1.11 -5.88 28.07
C TYR A 568 -0.33 -7.00 28.77
N ASP A 569 -1.05 -7.96 29.33
CA ASP A 569 -0.47 -9.19 29.87
C ASP A 569 -0.59 -10.29 28.82
N LEU A 570 0.53 -10.62 28.19
CA LEU A 570 0.58 -11.59 27.10
C LEU A 570 0.15 -13.02 27.52
N PRO A 571 0.53 -13.55 28.71
CA PRO A 571 0.09 -14.86 29.16
C PRO A 571 -1.42 -15.00 29.28
N THR A 572 -2.11 -14.00 29.80
CA THR A 572 -3.57 -14.03 30.02
C THR A 572 -4.37 -13.39 28.88
N ASN A 573 -3.68 -12.77 27.93
CA ASN A 573 -4.24 -11.98 26.82
C ASN A 573 -5.20 -10.86 27.32
N THR A 574 -4.85 -10.18 28.41
CA THR A 574 -5.74 -9.21 29.08
C THR A 574 -5.07 -7.86 29.23
N TYR A 575 -5.82 -6.78 28.99
CA TYR A 575 -5.38 -5.42 29.33
C TYR A 575 -5.67 -5.11 30.79
N HIS A 576 -4.67 -4.53 31.47
CA HIS A 576 -4.75 -4.12 32.87
C HIS A 576 -4.42 -2.64 33.00
N THR A 577 -5.19 -1.96 33.85
CA THR A 577 -4.84 -0.64 34.36
C THR A 577 -3.69 -0.76 35.36
N VAL A 578 -2.71 0.14 35.26
CA VAL A 578 -1.54 0.18 36.17
C VAL A 578 -1.60 1.48 36.99
N ASP A 579 -0.94 2.54 36.50
CA ASP A 579 -1.00 3.84 37.14
C ASP A 579 -2.14 4.69 36.59
N ARG A 580 -2.67 5.61 37.39
CA ARG A 580 -3.59 6.65 36.93
C ARG A 580 -2.79 7.80 36.28
N PHE A 581 -3.38 8.49 35.33
CA PHE A 581 -2.78 9.73 34.77
C PHE A 581 -2.41 10.71 35.88
N SER A 582 -1.36 11.53 35.65
CA SER A 582 -1.07 12.70 36.50
C SER A 582 -2.30 13.63 36.55
N GLU A 583 -2.43 14.36 37.64
CA GLU A 583 -3.52 15.34 37.77
C GLU A 583 -3.47 16.39 36.66
N TYR A 584 -2.27 16.80 36.27
CA TYR A 584 -2.05 17.72 35.16
C TYR A 584 -2.62 17.20 33.85
N LEU A 585 -2.29 15.96 33.49
CA LEU A 585 -2.73 15.40 32.21
C LEU A 585 -4.22 15.07 32.20
N GLU A 586 -4.76 14.58 33.32
CA GLU A 586 -6.19 14.29 33.46
C GLU A 586 -7.03 15.57 33.33
N ASN A 587 -6.60 16.66 34.01
CA ASN A 587 -7.26 17.96 33.89
C ASN A 587 -7.13 18.54 32.48
N ARG A 588 -5.97 18.41 31.83
CA ARG A 588 -5.76 18.84 30.45
C ARG A 588 -6.68 18.08 29.48
N LEU A 589 -6.78 16.75 29.61
CA LEU A 589 -7.71 15.92 28.84
C LEU A 589 -9.15 16.43 29.02
N LYS A 590 -9.61 16.55 30.27
CA LYS A 590 -10.97 16.95 30.58
C LYS A 590 -11.30 18.37 30.05
N ASN A 591 -10.34 19.29 30.14
CA ASN A 591 -10.54 20.67 29.63
C ASN A 591 -10.64 20.73 28.10
N ASN A 592 -9.89 19.91 27.40
CA ASN A 592 -9.88 19.84 25.94
C ASN A 592 -11.08 19.07 25.37
N LEU A 593 -11.68 18.16 26.15
CA LEU A 593 -12.88 17.45 25.74
C LEU A 593 -14.08 18.40 25.61
N VAL A 594 -14.89 18.17 24.58
CA VAL A 594 -16.22 18.83 24.50
C VAL A 594 -17.04 18.49 25.72
N VAL A 595 -17.91 19.42 26.11
CA VAL A 595 -18.64 19.35 27.40
C VAL A 595 -19.42 18.04 27.53
N GLU A 596 -19.99 17.57 26.45
CA GLU A 596 -20.80 16.36 26.37
C GLU A 596 -20.00 15.06 26.64
N LEU A 597 -18.69 15.06 26.40
CA LEU A 597 -17.82 13.90 26.62
C LEU A 597 -17.18 13.86 28.01
N ARG A 598 -17.23 14.95 28.77
CA ARG A 598 -16.62 15.02 30.11
C ARG A 598 -17.20 14.02 31.11
N PRO A 599 -18.53 13.84 31.19
CA PRO A 599 -19.10 12.80 32.06
C PRO A 599 -18.64 11.38 31.70
N ALA A 600 -18.54 11.08 30.41
CA ALA A 600 -18.06 9.79 29.90
C ALA A 600 -16.58 9.55 30.28
N PHE A 601 -15.75 10.59 30.24
CA PHE A 601 -14.37 10.51 30.67
C PHE A 601 -14.26 10.30 32.20
N ASP A 602 -15.01 11.07 32.99
CA ASP A 602 -15.04 10.95 34.47
C ASP A 602 -15.52 9.55 34.88
N GLU A 603 -16.59 9.05 34.26
CA GLU A 603 -17.12 7.69 34.51
C GLU A 603 -16.05 6.64 34.17
N PHE A 604 -15.42 6.73 33.02
CA PHE A 604 -14.38 5.82 32.59
C PHE A 604 -13.19 5.80 33.56
N MET A 605 -12.69 6.97 33.95
CA MET A 605 -11.56 7.07 34.88
C MET A 605 -11.92 6.54 36.27
N LEU A 606 -13.13 6.83 36.77
CA LEU A 606 -13.59 6.38 38.08
C LEU A 606 -13.84 4.88 38.08
N ARG A 607 -14.39 4.32 37.02
CA ARG A 607 -14.67 2.88 36.90
C ARG A 607 -13.39 2.06 36.84
N GLU A 608 -12.43 2.49 36.03
CA GLU A 608 -11.26 1.70 35.67
C GLU A 608 -10.07 1.89 36.63
N TRP A 609 -9.87 3.09 37.16
CA TRP A 609 -8.77 3.43 38.11
C TRP A 609 -9.24 3.76 39.52
N GLY A 610 -10.54 3.83 39.76
CA GLY A 610 -11.06 4.26 41.04
C GLY A 610 -10.92 5.75 41.33
N PRO A 611 -11.27 6.23 42.52
CA PRO A 611 -11.14 7.64 42.89
C PRO A 611 -9.68 8.07 42.97
N ARG A 612 -9.39 9.32 42.62
CA ARG A 612 -8.04 9.88 42.73
C ARG A 612 -7.70 10.05 44.23
N PRO A 613 -6.52 9.59 44.69
CA PRO A 613 -6.09 9.83 46.06
C PRO A 613 -6.10 11.33 46.41
N GLY A 614 -6.75 11.69 47.50
CA GLY A 614 -6.89 13.09 47.96
C GLY A 614 -8.06 13.88 47.37
N SER A 615 -8.80 13.33 46.38
CA SER A 615 -10.01 13.95 45.87
C SER A 615 -11.19 13.84 46.87
N GLU A 616 -12.25 14.59 46.63
CA GLU A 616 -13.48 14.46 47.42
C GLU A 616 -14.10 13.07 47.22
N GLU A 617 -14.02 12.52 46.03
CA GLU A 617 -14.51 11.16 45.74
C GLU A 617 -13.78 10.08 46.53
N ALA A 618 -12.49 10.28 46.87
CA ALA A 618 -11.72 9.35 47.70
C ALA A 618 -12.19 9.34 49.19
N LYS A 619 -12.99 10.31 49.59
CA LYS A 619 -13.56 10.40 50.94
C LYS A 619 -14.94 9.74 51.03
N LEU A 620 -15.54 9.40 49.90
CA LEU A 620 -16.85 8.77 49.83
C LEU A 620 -16.80 7.33 50.35
N SER A 621 -17.85 6.88 50.98
CA SER A 621 -18.07 5.46 51.30
C SER A 621 -18.26 4.66 49.99
N GLU A 622 -18.07 3.36 50.04
CA GLU A 622 -18.25 2.45 48.88
C GLU A 622 -19.65 2.60 48.25
N SER A 623 -20.69 2.73 49.08
CA SER A 623 -22.07 2.93 48.62
C SER A 623 -22.27 4.29 47.92
N GLU A 624 -21.65 5.37 48.43
CA GLU A 624 -21.70 6.69 47.84
C GLU A 624 -20.89 6.74 46.53
N LEU A 625 -19.77 6.00 46.45
CA LEU A 625 -18.96 5.87 45.27
C LEU A 625 -19.70 5.14 44.14
N ASP A 626 -20.41 4.06 44.48
CA ASP A 626 -21.24 3.31 43.53
C ASP A 626 -22.45 4.13 43.06
N ALA A 627 -23.05 4.94 43.96
CA ALA A 627 -24.08 5.90 43.58
C ALA A 627 -23.52 6.97 42.58
N ARG A 628 -22.30 7.45 42.82
CA ARG A 628 -21.63 8.42 41.93
C ARG A 628 -21.34 7.82 40.54
N LYS A 629 -20.85 6.56 40.48
CA LYS A 629 -20.65 5.84 39.23
C LYS A 629 -21.98 5.68 38.46
N ALA A 630 -23.04 5.31 39.15
CA ALA A 630 -24.39 5.17 38.57
C ALA A 630 -24.94 6.50 38.03
N GLU A 631 -24.71 7.62 38.77
CA GLU A 631 -25.08 8.96 38.31
C GLU A 631 -24.35 9.34 37.01
N LEU A 632 -23.03 9.15 36.96
CA LEU A 632 -22.23 9.42 35.74
C LEU A 632 -22.68 8.54 34.58
N ALA A 633 -22.92 7.25 34.81
CA ALA A 633 -23.41 6.34 33.76
C ALA A 633 -24.79 6.76 33.23
N ALA A 634 -25.69 7.26 34.12
CA ALA A 634 -26.99 7.80 33.70
C ALA A 634 -26.84 9.06 32.84
N GLN A 635 -25.93 9.97 33.18
CA GLN A 635 -25.61 11.15 32.38
C GLN A 635 -25.08 10.76 31.00
N VAL A 636 -24.19 9.79 30.91
CA VAL A 636 -23.68 9.26 29.65
C VAL A 636 -24.82 8.69 28.78
N ALA A 637 -25.67 7.87 29.36
CA ALA A 637 -26.81 7.28 28.65
C ALA A 637 -27.82 8.32 28.13
N GLU A 638 -28.04 9.41 28.90
CA GLU A 638 -28.88 10.52 28.46
C GLU A 638 -28.25 11.25 27.23
N ILE A 639 -26.93 11.49 27.27
CA ILE A 639 -26.20 12.13 26.17
C ILE A 639 -26.23 11.24 24.92
N ASP A 640 -25.97 9.96 25.06
CA ASP A 640 -26.02 8.98 23.96
C ASP A 640 -27.42 8.90 23.32
N SER A 641 -28.47 8.94 24.14
CA SER A 641 -29.86 8.98 23.67
C SER A 641 -30.14 10.25 22.85
N LYS A 642 -29.72 11.42 23.32
CA LYS A 642 -29.85 12.69 22.58
C LYS A 642 -29.09 12.67 21.26
N ASN A 643 -27.88 12.13 21.26
CA ASN A 643 -27.04 12.01 20.05
C ASN A 643 -27.70 11.04 19.04
N ALA A 644 -28.28 9.93 19.48
CA ALA A 644 -29.01 9.00 18.63
C ALA A 644 -30.26 9.64 17.99
N GLU A 645 -30.96 10.50 18.74
CA GLU A 645 -32.13 11.23 18.23
C GLU A 645 -31.71 12.26 17.17
N ILE A 646 -30.62 13.01 17.40
CA ILE A 646 -30.05 13.96 16.42
C ILE A 646 -29.67 13.22 15.14
N MET A 647 -28.94 12.10 15.22
CA MET A 647 -28.55 11.30 14.06
C MET A 647 -29.74 10.76 13.28
N LYS A 648 -30.82 10.38 13.96
CA LYS A 648 -32.04 9.93 13.34
C LYS A 648 -32.72 11.06 12.57
N ASN A 649 -32.80 12.23 13.17
CA ASN A 649 -33.38 13.43 12.53
C ASN A 649 -32.58 13.85 11.28
N ASP A 650 -31.25 13.81 11.35
CA ASP A 650 -30.36 14.12 10.21
C ASP A 650 -30.53 13.07 9.08
N ALA A 651 -30.67 11.79 9.42
CA ALA A 651 -30.93 10.73 8.44
C ALA A 651 -32.31 10.91 7.77
N ASP A 652 -33.33 11.29 8.54
CA ASP A 652 -34.67 11.58 8.02
C ASP A 652 -34.69 12.85 7.13
N CYS A 653 -33.95 13.90 7.49
CA CYS A 653 -33.72 15.09 6.65
C CYS A 653 -33.01 14.75 5.34
N THR A 654 -31.98 13.90 5.40
CA THR A 654 -31.23 13.47 4.20
C THR A 654 -32.12 12.62 3.29
N LYS A 655 -33.01 11.81 3.85
CA LYS A 655 -33.95 10.99 3.10
C LYS A 655 -35.02 11.85 2.45
N LEU A 656 -35.56 12.85 3.15
CA LEU A 656 -36.48 13.85 2.59
C LEU A 656 -35.84 14.64 1.44
N ALA A 657 -34.57 15.01 1.56
CA ALA A 657 -33.81 15.70 0.52
C ALA A 657 -33.56 14.82 -0.71
N SER A 658 -33.37 13.50 -0.51
CA SER A 658 -33.27 12.53 -1.62
C SER A 658 -34.62 12.29 -2.30
N ASP A 659 -35.70 12.20 -1.53
CA ASP A 659 -37.04 12.00 -2.04
C ASP A 659 -37.57 13.23 -2.78
N THR A 660 -37.21 14.45 -2.34
CA THR A 660 -37.49 15.70 -3.08
C THR A 660 -36.71 15.82 -4.38
N LYS A 661 -35.50 15.24 -4.49
CA LYS A 661 -34.77 15.13 -5.77
C LYS A 661 -35.38 14.12 -6.73
N SER A 662 -36.05 13.09 -6.23
CA SER A 662 -36.75 12.08 -7.07
C SER A 662 -38.10 12.56 -7.63
N THR A 663 -38.61 13.67 -7.15
CA THR A 663 -39.89 14.30 -7.63
C THR A 663 -39.70 15.46 -8.61
N LYS A 664 -38.48 15.71 -9.09
CA LYS A 664 -38.27 16.64 -10.21
C LYS A 664 -38.92 16.08 -11.45
N SER A 665 -39.75 16.90 -12.10
CA SER A 665 -40.45 16.50 -13.33
C SER A 665 -39.43 16.22 -14.45
N GLY A 666 -39.82 15.39 -15.43
CA GLY A 666 -38.95 15.08 -16.57
C GLY A 666 -38.42 16.33 -17.29
N ASP A 667 -39.14 17.43 -17.24
CA ASP A 667 -38.81 18.73 -17.83
C ASP A 667 -37.64 19.45 -17.09
N ASP A 668 -37.54 19.28 -15.77
CA ASP A 668 -36.44 19.85 -14.98
C ASP A 668 -35.11 19.09 -15.20
N ILE A 669 -35.18 17.78 -15.41
CA ILE A 669 -34.03 16.93 -15.73
C ILE A 669 -33.49 17.26 -17.14
N GLN A 670 -34.39 17.53 -18.06
CA GLN A 670 -34.04 17.90 -19.43
C GLN A 670 -33.41 19.29 -19.50
N ARG A 671 -33.87 20.23 -18.69
CA ARG A 671 -33.32 21.58 -18.57
C ARG A 671 -31.91 21.60 -17.92
N GLU A 672 -31.69 20.79 -16.87
CA GLU A 672 -30.35 20.62 -16.27
C GLU A 672 -29.37 19.90 -17.24
N ALA A 673 -29.84 19.02 -18.09
CA ALA A 673 -29.06 18.37 -19.13
C ALA A 673 -28.66 19.37 -20.24
N GLU A 674 -29.61 20.22 -20.67
CA GLU A 674 -29.38 21.28 -21.67
C GLU A 674 -28.45 22.39 -21.11
N GLU A 675 -28.57 22.79 -19.85
CA GLU A 675 -27.65 23.74 -19.20
C GLU A 675 -26.24 23.13 -19.04
N ASN A 676 -26.10 21.84 -18.76
CA ASN A 676 -24.80 21.15 -18.70
C ASN A 676 -24.17 20.97 -20.09
N GLU A 677 -24.96 20.80 -21.15
CA GLU A 677 -24.43 20.81 -22.53
C GLU A 677 -24.01 22.19 -22.98
N LEU A 678 -24.76 23.22 -22.62
CA LEU A 678 -24.37 24.63 -22.85
C LEU A 678 -23.08 25.01 -22.10
N TRP A 679 -22.90 24.50 -20.89
CA TRP A 679 -21.68 24.71 -20.10
C TRP A 679 -20.46 24.01 -20.73
N LYS A 680 -20.68 22.81 -21.28
CA LYS A 680 -19.62 22.05 -22.00
C LYS A 680 -19.25 22.68 -23.35
N SER A 681 -20.22 23.29 -24.06
CA SER A 681 -19.95 23.99 -25.32
C SER A 681 -19.21 25.32 -25.14
N GLY A 682 -19.43 26.02 -24.02
CA GLY A 682 -18.71 27.26 -23.70
C GLY A 682 -17.25 27.09 -23.24
N TYR A 683 -16.82 25.84 -22.92
CA TYR A 683 -15.43 25.57 -22.48
C TYR A 683 -14.53 25.08 -23.65
N LEU A 684 -15.09 24.90 -24.85
CA LEU A 684 -14.37 24.38 -26.02
C LEU A 684 -13.91 25.45 -27.01
N GLU A 685 -14.18 26.73 -26.78
CA GLU A 685 -13.75 27.81 -27.69
C GLU A 685 -12.40 28.46 -27.38
N THR A 686 -11.60 27.94 -26.40
CA THR A 686 -10.26 28.49 -26.11
C THR A 686 -9.15 27.44 -26.05
N ALA A 687 -9.20 26.42 -26.92
CA ALA A 687 -8.10 25.47 -27.07
C ALA A 687 -7.81 25.26 -28.56
N ASP A 688 -7.27 26.28 -29.21
CA ASP A 688 -6.44 26.12 -30.40
C ASP A 688 -5.05 25.71 -29.94
N GLU A 689 -4.75 24.40 -30.00
CA GLU A 689 -3.41 23.78 -30.12
C GLU A 689 -3.53 22.25 -29.95
N PRO A 690 -2.69 21.44 -30.56
CA PRO A 690 -2.06 21.47 -31.88
C PRO A 690 -2.03 20.05 -32.53
N GLU A 691 -2.16 20.00 -33.84
CA GLU A 691 -1.85 18.83 -34.65
C GLU A 691 -0.37 18.36 -34.54
N ALA A 692 0.52 19.18 -34.01
CA ALA A 692 1.95 18.85 -33.87
C ALA A 692 2.26 17.90 -32.69
N GLU A 693 1.50 17.94 -31.59
CA GLU A 693 1.68 17.01 -30.46
C GLU A 693 1.14 15.61 -30.77
N ALA A 694 0.04 15.52 -31.51
CA ALA A 694 -0.52 14.24 -31.96
C ALA A 694 0.42 13.46 -32.89
N GLN A 695 1.12 14.15 -33.79
CA GLN A 695 2.11 13.53 -34.70
C GLN A 695 3.41 13.14 -33.99
N ALA A 696 3.83 13.88 -32.97
CA ALA A 696 4.99 13.53 -32.16
C ALA A 696 4.71 12.31 -31.25
N ASP A 697 3.49 12.20 -30.75
CA ASP A 697 3.06 11.03 -29.97
C ASP A 697 2.89 9.77 -30.83
N GLU A 698 2.42 9.89 -32.08
CA GLU A 698 2.32 8.77 -33.00
C GLU A 698 3.70 8.22 -33.38
N ALA A 699 4.68 9.07 -33.64
CA ALA A 699 6.06 8.67 -33.91
C ALA A 699 6.73 8.02 -32.66
N ALA A 700 6.41 8.49 -31.49
CA ALA A 700 6.87 7.90 -30.21
C ALA A 700 6.23 6.52 -29.96
N ILE A 701 4.96 6.35 -30.34
CA ILE A 701 4.25 5.06 -30.23
C ILE A 701 4.78 4.06 -31.25
N GLU A 702 5.04 4.49 -32.51
CA GLU A 702 5.65 3.65 -33.55
C GLU A 702 7.03 3.15 -33.10
N LYS A 703 7.84 4.04 -32.53
CA LYS A 703 9.16 3.70 -31.99
C LYS A 703 9.06 2.78 -30.76
N PHE A 704 8.05 2.95 -29.93
CA PHE A 704 7.79 2.12 -28.75
C PHE A 704 7.24 0.73 -29.12
N LEU A 705 6.42 0.62 -30.16
CA LEU A 705 5.82 -0.66 -30.59
C LEU A 705 6.73 -1.44 -31.55
N ALA A 706 7.58 -0.74 -32.33
CA ALA A 706 8.54 -1.34 -33.25
C ALA A 706 9.88 -1.69 -32.59
N SER A 707 10.15 -1.14 -31.36
CA SER A 707 11.38 -1.47 -30.66
C SER A 707 11.27 -2.84 -30.01
N ASP A 708 11.79 -3.86 -30.66
CA ASP A 708 12.45 -4.99 -29.97
C ASP A 708 13.62 -4.48 -29.10
N ASP A 709 13.96 -3.20 -29.21
CA ASP A 709 14.98 -2.44 -28.48
C ASP A 709 14.70 -2.24 -26.98
N PHE A 710 13.97 -3.14 -26.39
CA PHE A 710 13.98 -3.30 -24.95
C PHE A 710 15.35 -3.81 -24.46
N PHE A 711 16.23 -4.22 -25.36
CA PHE A 711 17.48 -4.91 -25.06
C PHE A 711 18.61 -4.55 -26.02
N ASP A 712 18.91 -3.28 -26.29
CA ASP A 712 20.21 -2.98 -26.86
C ASP A 712 21.29 -3.12 -25.77
N ALA A 713 22.09 -4.18 -25.94
CA ALA A 713 23.15 -4.57 -25.02
C ALA A 713 24.44 -3.70 -25.20
N ASP A 714 24.47 -2.72 -26.11
CA ASP A 714 25.70 -2.10 -26.57
C ASP A 714 26.04 -0.69 -26.05
N ASP A 715 25.26 -0.15 -25.13
CA ASP A 715 25.60 1.14 -24.51
C ASP A 715 26.51 1.04 -23.28
N TYR A 716 27.36 0.02 -23.19
CA TYR A 716 28.33 -0.12 -22.13
C TYR A 716 29.70 -0.59 -22.65
N SER A 717 30.48 0.34 -23.13
CA SER A 717 31.95 0.27 -23.07
C SER A 717 32.48 1.34 -22.12
#